data_b01d56174f40f4332a80fcb8b69679bf
#
_entry.id   b01d56174f40f4332a80fcb8b69679bf
#
_cell.length_a   1.000
_cell.length_b   1.000
_cell.length_c   1.000
_cell.angle_alpha   90.00
_cell.angle_beta   90.00
_cell.angle_gamma   90.00
#
_symmetry.space_group_name_H-M   'P 1'
#
loop_
_entity.id
_entity.type
_entity.pdbx_description
1 polymer ?
#
loop_
_entity_poly.entity_id
_entity_poly.type
_entity_poly.pdbx_seq_one_letter_code
_entity_poly.pdbx_strand_id
1 'polypeptide(L)'
;MKKLVSLTVCATMVLSSLALTVDLSPLKISNIDVVSAASEAESTTKTPAKESTPAKTTTKQETKTTTKPATKPATTKPATTKTTTPAVKETVKTTPKTPAVAEKPQNPYQDGVYVTYGTAYSKGTEGAKVTIKDGKVADVELMRTSPKLIDRDVRSNYNGLWQAYEPMENSLRGKTREQAADVDVVSGATRSSNGWKLAVDRAFARALTEKPAGEVYFEGEHMGVDPEGKYMVFANYDKTKLVGVKVYPLNEKGEAVDETAMTPEQAKTVYTIANELLYRGTKAVSVKGLEADFKAAVNAFWDAEQNAKISNDSKYVDGFYSAYGAARDKGVERADVYIRNGKLVDVKLYRLGANLIDRGETAYESVVKANAPMTAKLLANGSYIENYSDTDAISGATESSHSWNEAVERAFEKALKTPDGKKYFEGTFAGVDNRSQALVLADFQADKVTKVNIHLFDKDGKLIKEENLTEAQKTLIASLSEGLVKKGTNLALIPGQEVVSSAVKAAFADALQNASTVQGNYKDGKFTAYGDAYDKGTNRADVTLRNGNIVGIDLFRVGVDLQDRGASAYADVVRAIPILETNYLQAVTREKAEDVDAVSGATSSSDAFKSAVDRAFKKAEIAESYKTAYANGIFAGANADKSVYVMVTVEKNVPFKMEVFYLDANGKIKAADKLSADELAVKQEIETPTTGVMHKYAYRPAAFGETDAVKTLSGKVIDAIKVALEAAGR
;
A
#
# COMPACT_ATOMS: atom_id res chain seq x y z
N MET A 1 11.34 46.15 51.19
CA MET A 1 12.73 45.94 50.75
C MET A 1 12.89 44.45 50.40
N LYS A 2 13.51 44.19 49.28
CA LYS A 2 13.95 42.94 48.70
C LYS A 2 12.97 42.28 47.69
N LYS A 3 13.42 42.41 46.48
CA LYS A 3 12.88 41.97 45.19
C LYS A 3 12.85 40.47 45.08
N LEU A 4 11.71 39.96 44.60
CA LEU A 4 11.62 38.63 44.03
C LEU A 4 12.18 38.71 42.59
N VAL A 5 13.16 37.90 42.29
CA VAL A 5 13.65 37.68 40.93
C VAL A 5 13.00 36.38 40.43
N SER A 6 12.10 36.52 39.46
CA SER A 6 11.53 35.40 38.72
C SER A 6 12.54 34.96 37.63
N LEU A 7 13.03 33.75 37.73
CA LEU A 7 13.86 33.12 36.70
C LEU A 7 12.96 32.30 35.80
N THR A 8 12.59 32.87 34.65
CA THR A 8 11.93 32.15 33.58
C THR A 8 13.01 31.46 32.76
N VAL A 9 13.10 30.14 32.84
CA VAL A 9 13.95 29.33 31.97
C VAL A 9 13.13 29.03 30.71
N CYS A 10 13.41 29.76 29.63
CA CYS A 10 13.01 29.37 28.27
C CYS A 10 13.92 28.23 27.80
N ALA A 11 13.38 27.03 27.78
CA ALA A 11 13.99 25.93 27.02
C ALA A 11 13.64 26.11 25.54
N THR A 12 14.53 26.69 24.77
CA THR A 12 14.50 26.68 23.29
C THR A 12 14.94 25.32 22.82
N MET A 13 13.99 24.50 22.45
CA MET A 13 14.28 23.34 21.57
C MET A 13 14.62 23.87 20.18
N VAL A 14 15.87 23.75 19.81
CA VAL A 14 16.34 23.94 18.44
C VAL A 14 15.94 22.69 17.65
N LEU A 15 14.81 22.75 16.97
CA LEU A 15 14.55 21.89 15.82
C LEU A 15 15.39 22.41 14.67
N SER A 16 16.49 21.72 14.39
CA SER A 16 17.21 21.90 13.14
C SER A 16 16.38 21.28 11.99
N SER A 17 15.45 22.08 11.46
CA SER A 17 14.91 21.85 10.12
C SER A 17 16.02 22.16 9.14
N LEU A 18 16.60 21.15 8.50
CA LEU A 18 17.33 21.33 7.25
C LEU A 18 16.32 21.78 6.19
N ALA A 19 16.17 23.08 6.04
CA ALA A 19 15.57 23.63 4.84
C ALA A 19 16.60 23.47 3.71
N LEU A 20 16.41 22.42 2.89
CA LEU A 20 16.97 22.43 1.55
C LEU A 20 16.19 23.49 0.77
N THR A 21 16.78 24.66 0.63
CA THR A 21 16.37 25.60 -0.39
C THR A 21 16.76 25.00 -1.74
N VAL A 22 15.82 24.35 -2.39
CA VAL A 22 15.93 24.03 -3.81
C VAL A 22 15.69 25.35 -4.55
N ASP A 23 16.77 25.87 -5.12
CA ASP A 23 16.72 26.99 -6.04
C ASP A 23 16.00 26.50 -7.32
N LEU A 24 14.72 26.82 -7.43
CA LEU A 24 13.91 26.60 -8.62
C LEU A 24 14.18 27.72 -9.63
N SER A 25 15.41 27.79 -10.14
CA SER A 25 15.65 28.53 -11.36
C SER A 25 15.03 27.76 -12.53
N PRO A 26 14.12 28.37 -13.32
CA PRO A 26 13.48 27.67 -14.41
C PRO A 26 14.51 27.33 -15.48
N LEU A 27 14.73 26.04 -15.71
CA LEU A 27 15.44 25.56 -16.89
C LEU A 27 14.73 26.10 -18.14
N LYS A 28 15.37 27.05 -18.79
CA LYS A 28 14.99 27.49 -20.13
C LYS A 28 15.14 26.32 -21.08
N ILE A 29 14.04 25.65 -21.39
CA ILE A 29 13.96 24.80 -22.56
C ILE A 29 13.89 25.73 -23.76
N SER A 30 15.02 25.87 -24.44
CA SER A 30 15.13 26.58 -25.72
C SER A 30 14.28 25.88 -26.77
N ASN A 31 13.43 26.66 -27.41
CA ASN A 31 12.70 26.46 -28.65
C ASN A 31 13.00 25.14 -29.38
N ILE A 32 12.04 24.24 -29.36
CA ILE A 32 11.85 23.26 -30.44
C ILE A 32 10.95 23.96 -31.45
N ASP A 33 11.57 24.41 -32.54
CA ASP A 33 10.86 24.92 -33.69
C ASP A 33 9.96 23.82 -34.25
N VAL A 34 8.67 24.07 -34.19
CA VAL A 34 7.67 23.29 -34.92
C VAL A 34 7.81 23.66 -36.38
N VAL A 35 8.52 22.85 -37.15
CA VAL A 35 8.52 22.96 -38.61
C VAL A 35 7.15 22.46 -39.11
N SER A 36 6.34 23.43 -39.49
CA SER A 36 5.13 23.22 -40.29
C SER A 36 5.56 22.76 -41.69
N ALA A 37 5.30 21.51 -42.03
CA ALA A 37 5.42 21.05 -43.41
C ALA A 37 4.06 21.22 -44.12
N ALA A 38 3.95 22.31 -44.84
CA ALA A 38 2.93 22.47 -45.89
C ALA A 38 3.41 21.75 -47.16
N SER A 39 2.48 21.08 -47.76
CA SER A 39 2.57 20.37 -49.02
C SER A 39 3.05 21.17 -50.21
N GLU A 40 3.93 20.61 -51.01
CA GLU A 40 3.87 20.80 -52.49
C GLU A 40 4.32 19.54 -53.21
N ALA A 41 3.45 19.07 -54.07
CA ALA A 41 3.69 17.97 -54.99
C ALA A 41 4.44 18.47 -56.21
N GLU A 42 5.46 17.73 -56.64
CA GLU A 42 5.74 17.64 -58.08
C GLU A 42 6.51 16.34 -58.42
N SER A 43 6.04 15.72 -59.47
CA SER A 43 6.43 14.49 -60.08
C SER A 43 7.81 14.57 -60.75
N THR A 44 8.60 13.50 -60.77
CA THR A 44 9.11 12.90 -62.01
C THR A 44 9.71 11.51 -61.80
N THR A 45 9.24 10.65 -62.66
CA THR A 45 9.63 9.32 -63.06
C THR A 45 11.15 9.03 -63.21
N LYS A 46 11.60 7.88 -62.75
CA LYS A 46 12.19 6.80 -63.59
C LYS A 46 12.74 5.64 -62.76
N THR A 47 12.16 4.49 -62.95
CA THR A 47 12.71 3.12 -62.79
C THR A 47 13.55 2.80 -64.07
N PRO A 48 14.39 1.71 -64.20
CA PRO A 48 14.39 0.48 -63.47
C PRO A 48 15.76 -0.29 -63.33
N ALA A 49 15.61 -1.49 -62.75
CA ALA A 49 16.38 -2.72 -62.97
C ALA A 49 17.70 -2.90 -62.20
N LYS A 50 18.08 -4.05 -61.69
CA LYS A 50 17.73 -5.46 -61.87
C LYS A 50 18.48 -6.28 -60.83
N GLU A 51 17.80 -7.27 -60.30
CA GLU A 51 18.19 -8.66 -60.15
C GLU A 51 19.54 -9.06 -59.53
N SER A 52 19.51 -9.82 -58.46
CA SER A 52 19.74 -11.28 -58.53
C SER A 52 19.62 -11.96 -57.17
N THR A 53 18.66 -12.84 -57.05
CA THR A 53 18.71 -14.09 -56.28
C THR A 53 19.43 -15.14 -57.15
N PRO A 54 19.92 -16.32 -56.74
CA PRO A 54 19.40 -17.25 -55.73
C PRO A 54 20.47 -18.03 -54.95
N ALA A 55 20.15 -18.87 -54.03
CA ALA A 55 19.85 -20.32 -54.00
C ALA A 55 19.95 -20.81 -52.56
N LYS A 56 18.95 -21.40 -51.98
CA LYS A 56 18.59 -22.83 -51.84
C LYS A 56 19.72 -23.78 -51.48
N THR A 57 19.53 -24.46 -50.35
CA THR A 57 19.58 -25.93 -50.18
C THR A 57 19.05 -26.26 -48.80
N THR A 58 17.90 -26.69 -48.59
CA THR A 58 17.24 -28.03 -48.47
C THR A 58 18.13 -29.18 -47.99
N THR A 59 17.70 -29.77 -46.90
CA THR A 59 17.55 -31.22 -46.67
C THR A 59 16.89 -31.33 -45.28
N LYS A 60 15.64 -31.69 -45.09
CA LYS A 60 14.98 -33.00 -45.16
C LYS A 60 15.85 -34.09 -44.49
N GLN A 61 15.36 -34.88 -43.64
CA GLN A 61 14.22 -35.78 -43.52
C GLN A 61 14.37 -36.51 -42.19
N GLU A 62 13.53 -37.02 -41.52
CA GLU A 62 12.28 -37.78 -41.47
C GLU A 62 12.25 -38.63 -40.21
N THR A 63 11.17 -38.55 -39.52
CA THR A 63 10.16 -39.59 -39.22
C THR A 63 10.60 -41.00 -38.89
N LYS A 64 10.09 -41.50 -37.77
CA LYS A 64 9.16 -42.66 -37.66
C LYS A 64 9.07 -43.10 -36.22
N THR A 65 7.93 -42.98 -35.63
CA THR A 65 6.77 -43.89 -35.49
C THR A 65 7.10 -45.33 -35.09
N THR A 66 6.24 -45.73 -34.22
CA THR A 66 5.72 -47.08 -33.91
C THR A 66 6.22 -47.61 -32.56
N THR A 67 5.48 -48.23 -31.71
CA THR A 67 4.13 -48.81 -31.74
C THR A 67 3.77 -49.27 -30.35
N LYS A 68 2.48 -49.21 -30.04
CA LYS A 68 1.84 -49.97 -28.97
C LYS A 68 1.84 -51.46 -29.33
N PRO A 69 1.81 -52.41 -28.40
CA PRO A 69 0.56 -53.13 -28.27
C PRO A 69 0.08 -53.41 -26.85
N ALA A 70 -1.21 -53.51 -26.79
CA ALA A 70 -2.00 -54.06 -25.72
C ALA A 70 -1.96 -55.58 -25.70
N THR A 71 -2.14 -56.16 -24.51
CA THR A 71 -2.85 -57.43 -24.38
C THR A 71 -3.44 -57.59 -22.99
N LYS A 72 -4.70 -57.88 -22.98
CA LYS A 72 -5.50 -58.52 -21.93
C LYS A 72 -5.53 -60.02 -22.27
N PRO A 73 -5.71 -60.94 -21.32
CA PRO A 73 -6.94 -61.68 -21.17
C PRO A 73 -7.37 -61.87 -19.71
N ALA A 74 -8.56 -61.79 -19.34
CA ALA A 74 -9.80 -62.54 -19.38
C ALA A 74 -9.76 -63.99 -18.80
N THR A 75 -10.83 -64.24 -18.05
CA THR A 75 -11.42 -65.48 -17.59
C THR A 75 -10.98 -66.00 -16.22
N THR A 76 -11.85 -66.38 -15.29
CA THR A 76 -13.04 -67.24 -15.39
C THR A 76 -13.89 -67.18 -14.15
N LYS A 77 -15.20 -67.35 -14.35
CA LYS A 77 -16.22 -67.73 -13.35
C LYS A 77 -16.34 -69.26 -13.38
N PRO A 78 -16.86 -69.96 -12.36
CA PRO A 78 -18.23 -70.49 -12.41
C PRO A 78 -18.95 -70.38 -11.05
N ALA A 79 -20.15 -70.17 -11.01
CA ALA A 79 -21.48 -70.67 -11.00
C ALA A 79 -21.73 -72.06 -10.36
N THR A 80 -22.71 -72.11 -9.49
CA THR A 80 -23.83 -73.07 -9.42
C THR A 80 -24.55 -72.88 -8.07
N THR A 81 -25.74 -72.79 -7.96
CA THR A 81 -27.05 -73.27 -8.40
C THR A 81 -27.95 -73.66 -7.22
N LYS A 82 -29.18 -73.20 -7.31
CA LYS A 82 -30.50 -73.79 -7.03
C LYS A 82 -30.96 -73.84 -5.56
N THR A 83 -32.18 -73.66 -5.16
CA THR A 83 -33.55 -73.73 -5.77
C THR A 83 -34.47 -73.56 -4.52
N THR A 84 -35.57 -72.93 -4.45
CA THR A 84 -36.92 -73.16 -4.94
C THR A 84 -37.90 -72.18 -4.31
N THR A 85 -38.89 -71.79 -5.05
CA THR A 85 -40.15 -71.11 -4.79
C THR A 85 -41.14 -72.04 -4.08
N PRO A 86 -42.42 -71.68 -3.60
CA PRO A 86 -43.22 -70.50 -4.05
C PRO A 86 -44.15 -69.87 -2.95
N ALA A 87 -44.66 -68.70 -3.36
CA ALA A 87 -46.01 -68.16 -3.22
C ALA A 87 -46.56 -67.68 -1.88
N VAL A 88 -47.04 -66.45 -1.84
CA VAL A 88 -48.46 -66.04 -1.95
C VAL A 88 -48.53 -64.51 -2.15
N LYS A 89 -49.47 -64.13 -3.00
CA LYS A 89 -49.84 -62.74 -3.35
C LYS A 89 -50.47 -61.97 -2.22
N GLU A 90 -50.00 -60.73 -2.03
CA GLU A 90 -50.91 -59.66 -1.68
C GLU A 90 -50.49 -58.37 -2.36
N THR A 91 -51.40 -57.82 -3.14
CA THR A 91 -51.29 -56.60 -3.94
C THR A 91 -51.46 -55.37 -3.04
N VAL A 92 -50.40 -54.68 -2.71
CA VAL A 92 -50.46 -53.32 -2.18
C VAL A 92 -49.97 -52.36 -3.28
N LYS A 93 -50.85 -51.51 -3.73
CA LYS A 93 -50.56 -50.38 -4.59
C LYS A 93 -49.56 -49.46 -3.89
N THR A 94 -48.30 -49.52 -4.27
CA THR A 94 -47.30 -48.49 -3.92
C THR A 94 -47.15 -47.54 -5.07
N THR A 95 -47.56 -46.29 -4.84
CA THR A 95 -47.19 -45.13 -5.62
C THR A 95 -45.66 -45.06 -5.76
N PRO A 96 -45.10 -44.73 -6.94
CA PRO A 96 -43.64 -44.61 -7.06
C PRO A 96 -43.16 -43.43 -6.21
N LYS A 97 -42.35 -43.73 -5.21
CA LYS A 97 -41.60 -42.74 -4.46
C LYS A 97 -40.51 -42.20 -5.36
N THR A 98 -40.65 -40.97 -5.79
CA THR A 98 -39.58 -40.20 -6.45
C THR A 98 -38.29 -40.37 -5.64
N PRO A 99 -37.14 -40.69 -6.27
CA PRO A 99 -35.87 -40.75 -5.57
C PRO A 99 -35.62 -39.38 -4.93
N ALA A 100 -35.42 -39.38 -3.63
CA ALA A 100 -34.96 -38.19 -2.94
C ALA A 100 -33.62 -37.78 -3.58
N VAL A 101 -33.60 -36.63 -4.24
CA VAL A 101 -32.37 -35.96 -4.64
C VAL A 101 -31.61 -35.80 -3.33
N ALA A 102 -30.42 -36.43 -3.23
CA ALA A 102 -29.53 -36.19 -2.12
C ALA A 102 -29.24 -34.70 -2.09
N GLU A 103 -29.74 -33.99 -1.09
CA GLU A 103 -29.41 -32.61 -0.84
C GLU A 103 -27.89 -32.53 -0.75
N LYS A 104 -27.28 -31.75 -1.63
CA LYS A 104 -25.87 -31.40 -1.56
C LYS A 104 -25.64 -30.83 -0.16
N PRO A 105 -24.64 -31.29 0.61
CA PRO A 105 -24.43 -30.79 1.96
C PRO A 105 -24.30 -29.25 1.86
N GLN A 106 -25.21 -28.56 2.54
CA GLN A 106 -25.29 -27.11 2.48
C GLN A 106 -24.02 -26.58 3.14
N ASN A 107 -23.27 -25.72 2.41
CA ASN A 107 -22.10 -25.03 2.95
C ASN A 107 -22.53 -24.23 4.19
N PRO A 108 -21.97 -24.49 5.39
CA PRO A 108 -22.37 -23.79 6.60
C PRO A 108 -21.79 -22.37 6.71
N TYR A 109 -20.94 -21.97 5.74
CA TYR A 109 -20.25 -20.70 5.78
C TYR A 109 -20.81 -19.72 4.73
N GLN A 110 -20.96 -18.48 5.14
CA GLN A 110 -21.28 -17.36 4.27
C GLN A 110 -20.01 -16.89 3.55
N ASP A 111 -20.07 -16.76 2.22
CA ASP A 111 -19.01 -16.16 1.44
C ASP A 111 -18.78 -14.73 1.85
N GLY A 112 -17.50 -14.30 1.93
CA GLY A 112 -17.17 -12.94 2.34
C GLY A 112 -15.72 -12.77 2.79
N VAL A 113 -15.38 -11.53 3.18
CA VAL A 113 -14.08 -11.17 3.74
C VAL A 113 -14.20 -10.96 5.23
N TYR A 114 -13.35 -11.63 5.99
CA TYR A 114 -13.35 -11.64 7.45
C TYR A 114 -11.98 -11.27 7.99
N VAL A 115 -11.91 -10.23 8.82
CA VAL A 115 -10.68 -9.84 9.53
C VAL A 115 -10.79 -10.28 10.98
N THR A 116 -9.81 -11.05 11.44
CA THR A 116 -9.77 -11.61 12.79
C THR A 116 -8.34 -11.63 13.31
N TYR A 117 -8.22 -11.78 14.63
CA TYR A 117 -6.95 -11.74 15.33
C TYR A 117 -6.73 -13.00 16.16
N GLY A 118 -5.47 -13.38 16.34
CA GLY A 118 -5.04 -14.41 17.26
C GLY A 118 -5.06 -13.96 18.73
N THR A 119 -4.29 -14.62 19.59
CA THR A 119 -4.15 -14.21 20.99
C THR A 119 -3.31 -12.93 21.11
N ALA A 120 -3.80 -11.97 21.87
CA ALA A 120 -3.14 -10.71 22.11
C ALA A 120 -1.96 -10.82 23.09
N TYR A 121 -0.98 -9.94 22.96
CA TYR A 121 0.13 -9.72 23.89
C TYR A 121 0.68 -8.29 23.78
N SER A 122 1.49 -7.86 24.74
CA SER A 122 1.91 -6.44 24.89
C SER A 122 2.57 -5.83 23.64
N LYS A 123 3.07 -6.63 22.69
CA LYS A 123 3.68 -6.18 21.44
C LYS A 123 2.75 -6.24 20.23
N GLY A 124 1.46 -6.55 20.43
CA GLY A 124 0.46 -6.66 19.36
C GLY A 124 -0.14 -8.06 19.26
N THR A 125 -0.60 -8.44 18.10
CA THR A 125 -1.20 -9.75 17.84
C THR A 125 -0.95 -10.18 16.40
N GLU A 126 -1.08 -11.45 16.10
CA GLU A 126 -1.22 -11.95 14.74
C GLU A 126 -2.64 -11.72 14.26
N GLY A 127 -2.82 -11.37 13.00
CA GLY A 127 -4.13 -11.21 12.37
C GLY A 127 -4.19 -11.90 11.01
N ALA A 128 -5.40 -12.09 10.51
CA ALA A 128 -5.64 -12.56 9.16
C ALA A 128 -6.87 -11.88 8.57
N LYS A 129 -6.75 -11.41 7.33
CA LYS A 129 -7.86 -11.03 6.48
C LYS A 129 -8.11 -12.19 5.52
N VAL A 130 -9.21 -12.87 5.69
CA VAL A 130 -9.51 -14.14 5.02
C VAL A 130 -10.72 -13.96 4.10
N THR A 131 -10.54 -14.22 2.81
CA THR A 131 -11.66 -14.36 1.87
C THR A 131 -12.14 -15.80 1.90
N ILE A 132 -13.32 -16.03 2.41
CA ILE A 132 -13.97 -17.34 2.40
C ILE A 132 -14.93 -17.41 1.22
N LYS A 133 -14.80 -18.47 0.42
CA LYS A 133 -15.69 -18.77 -0.70
C LYS A 133 -15.92 -20.27 -0.79
N ASP A 134 -17.18 -20.66 -0.97
CA ASP A 134 -17.57 -22.06 -1.06
C ASP A 134 -17.02 -22.92 0.12
N GLY A 135 -16.92 -22.34 1.33
CA GLY A 135 -16.43 -23.01 2.56
C GLY A 135 -14.92 -23.24 2.58
N LYS A 136 -14.15 -22.50 1.77
CA LYS A 136 -12.68 -22.59 1.70
C LYS A 136 -12.05 -21.20 1.79
N VAL A 137 -10.79 -21.18 2.19
CA VAL A 137 -9.94 -19.99 2.06
C VAL A 137 -9.68 -19.74 0.58
N ALA A 138 -10.40 -18.80 -0.02
CA ALA A 138 -10.15 -18.38 -1.41
C ALA A 138 -8.89 -17.51 -1.49
N ASP A 139 -8.70 -16.61 -0.51
CA ASP A 139 -7.49 -15.82 -0.32
C ASP A 139 -7.27 -15.51 1.14
N VAL A 140 -6.01 -15.26 1.51
CA VAL A 140 -5.62 -14.89 2.88
C VAL A 140 -4.45 -13.94 2.86
N GLU A 141 -4.55 -12.95 3.70
CA GLU A 141 -3.57 -11.91 3.94
C GLU A 141 -3.25 -11.92 5.44
N LEU A 142 -2.02 -12.33 5.77
CA LEU A 142 -1.57 -12.48 7.15
C LEU A 142 -0.96 -11.17 7.66
N MET A 143 -1.21 -10.85 8.91
CA MET A 143 -0.76 -9.62 9.56
C MET A 143 -0.01 -9.92 10.86
N ARG A 144 0.93 -9.07 11.19
CA ARG A 144 1.57 -8.98 12.49
C ARG A 144 1.44 -7.56 13.00
N THR A 145 0.45 -7.32 13.84
CA THR A 145 0.11 -5.97 14.26
C THR A 145 1.00 -5.43 15.40
N SER A 146 1.09 -4.12 15.47
CA SER A 146 1.64 -3.36 16.59
C SER A 146 0.63 -3.25 17.74
N PRO A 147 1.01 -2.65 18.89
CA PRO A 147 0.04 -2.28 19.94
C PRO A 147 -1.09 -1.35 19.46
N LYS A 148 -0.89 -0.64 18.36
CA LYS A 148 -1.94 0.18 17.71
C LYS A 148 -2.87 -0.62 16.79
N LEU A 149 -2.73 -1.95 16.72
CA LEU A 149 -3.46 -2.82 15.79
C LEU A 149 -3.30 -2.41 14.31
N ILE A 150 -2.26 -1.71 13.99
CA ILE A 150 -1.82 -1.42 12.64
C ILE A 150 -0.78 -2.46 12.28
N ASP A 151 -0.80 -2.96 11.05
CA ASP A 151 0.20 -3.93 10.62
C ASP A 151 1.61 -3.35 10.80
N ARG A 152 2.48 -4.11 11.45
CA ARG A 152 3.83 -3.64 11.74
C ARG A 152 4.66 -3.66 10.49
N ASP A 153 5.52 -2.64 10.36
CA ASP A 153 6.65 -2.74 9.47
C ASP A 153 7.44 -4.01 9.83
N VAL A 154 7.38 -5.01 8.95
CA VAL A 154 8.03 -6.29 9.17
C VAL A 154 9.54 -6.16 9.38
N ARG A 155 10.17 -5.07 8.92
CA ARG A 155 11.58 -4.72 9.19
C ARG A 155 11.90 -4.60 10.68
N SER A 156 10.90 -4.28 11.50
CA SER A 156 11.03 -4.23 12.96
C SER A 156 10.84 -5.58 13.65
N ASN A 157 10.52 -6.64 12.92
CA ASN A 157 10.24 -7.97 13.45
C ASN A 157 11.46 -8.89 13.40
N TYR A 158 11.34 -10.07 14.02
CA TYR A 158 12.42 -11.06 14.02
C TYR A 158 12.51 -11.79 12.66
N ASN A 159 13.70 -12.27 12.35
CA ASN A 159 14.06 -12.84 11.05
C ASN A 159 13.13 -13.94 10.53
N GLY A 160 12.71 -14.89 11.38
CA GLY A 160 11.85 -16.00 10.95
C GLY A 160 10.46 -15.58 10.52
N LEU A 161 9.98 -14.39 10.93
CA LEU A 161 8.63 -13.94 10.64
C LEU A 161 8.42 -13.65 9.15
N TRP A 162 9.31 -12.92 8.53
CA TRP A 162 9.13 -12.53 7.12
C TRP A 162 9.26 -13.70 6.15
N GLN A 163 10.11 -14.68 6.50
CA GLN A 163 10.24 -15.92 5.75
C GLN A 163 9.00 -16.81 5.89
N ALA A 164 8.12 -16.49 6.86
CA ALA A 164 6.96 -17.32 7.17
C ALA A 164 5.66 -16.86 6.49
N TYR A 165 5.53 -15.58 6.09
CA TYR A 165 4.28 -15.07 5.51
C TYR A 165 3.86 -15.84 4.25
N GLU A 166 4.67 -15.80 3.20
CA GLU A 166 4.34 -16.42 1.93
C GLU A 166 4.13 -17.94 2.02
N PRO A 167 5.01 -18.73 2.66
CA PRO A 167 4.77 -20.15 2.83
C PRO A 167 3.48 -20.45 3.60
N MET A 168 3.17 -19.66 4.63
CA MET A 168 1.98 -19.85 5.45
C MET A 168 0.71 -19.51 4.68
N GLU A 169 0.67 -18.39 3.96
CA GLU A 169 -0.45 -18.01 3.10
C GLU A 169 -0.71 -19.04 2.01
N ASN A 170 0.36 -19.50 1.32
CA ASN A 170 0.26 -20.52 0.28
C ASN A 170 -0.26 -21.86 0.83
N SER A 171 0.12 -22.20 2.06
CA SER A 171 -0.36 -23.42 2.73
C SER A 171 -1.82 -23.31 3.15
N LEU A 172 -2.32 -22.13 3.45
CA LEU A 172 -3.71 -21.88 3.89
C LEU A 172 -4.69 -21.76 2.72
N ARG A 173 -4.27 -21.23 1.55
CA ARG A 173 -5.14 -21.07 0.38
C ARG A 173 -5.73 -22.40 -0.09
N GLY A 174 -7.01 -22.39 -0.44
CA GLY A 174 -7.76 -23.57 -0.88
C GLY A 174 -8.20 -24.51 0.23
N LYS A 175 -7.85 -24.27 1.50
CA LYS A 175 -8.16 -25.14 2.65
C LYS A 175 -9.55 -24.89 3.20
N THR A 176 -10.21 -25.97 3.67
CA THR A 176 -11.36 -25.86 4.57
C THR A 176 -10.90 -25.48 5.97
N ARG A 177 -11.83 -25.20 6.88
CA ARG A 177 -11.52 -24.87 8.30
C ARG A 177 -10.62 -25.93 8.96
N GLU A 178 -11.01 -27.20 8.82
CA GLU A 178 -10.32 -28.35 9.40
C GLU A 178 -8.91 -28.48 8.79
N GLN A 179 -8.80 -28.39 7.48
CA GLN A 179 -7.51 -28.45 6.77
C GLN A 179 -6.59 -27.29 7.14
N ALA A 180 -7.14 -26.08 7.36
CA ALA A 180 -6.35 -24.92 7.77
C ALA A 180 -5.81 -25.06 9.20
N ALA A 181 -6.55 -25.75 10.09
CA ALA A 181 -6.09 -26.08 11.42
C ALA A 181 -4.90 -27.05 11.43
N ASP A 182 -4.81 -27.93 10.43
CA ASP A 182 -3.75 -28.95 10.28
C ASP A 182 -2.52 -28.47 9.50
N VAL A 183 -2.52 -27.23 9.00
CA VAL A 183 -1.34 -26.66 8.29
C VAL A 183 -0.13 -26.62 9.24
N ASP A 184 1.03 -27.04 8.73
CA ASP A 184 2.28 -27.01 9.47
C ASP A 184 2.71 -25.59 9.82
N VAL A 185 3.35 -25.43 10.96
CA VAL A 185 3.97 -24.18 11.39
C VAL A 185 5.31 -23.98 10.68
N VAL A 186 5.61 -22.74 10.33
CA VAL A 186 6.91 -22.41 9.71
C VAL A 186 7.99 -22.35 10.78
N SER A 187 9.09 -23.06 10.54
CA SER A 187 10.25 -23.08 11.44
C SER A 187 10.80 -21.65 11.64
N GLY A 188 11.12 -21.30 12.88
CA GLY A 188 11.55 -19.95 13.24
C GLY A 188 10.42 -18.94 13.45
N ALA A 189 9.16 -19.29 13.08
CA ALA A 189 7.97 -18.47 13.28
C ALA A 189 6.79 -19.25 13.91
N THR A 190 7.07 -20.27 14.71
CA THR A 190 6.06 -21.18 15.29
C THR A 190 4.94 -20.44 16.02
N ARG A 191 5.27 -19.44 16.84
CA ARG A 191 4.27 -18.67 17.59
C ARG A 191 3.35 -17.89 16.64
N SER A 192 3.92 -17.19 15.68
CA SER A 192 3.13 -16.42 14.72
C SER A 192 2.31 -17.32 13.79
N SER A 193 2.86 -18.47 13.35
CA SER A 193 2.11 -19.44 12.56
C SER A 193 0.87 -19.94 13.32
N ASN A 194 1.00 -20.26 14.62
CA ASN A 194 -0.14 -20.66 15.46
C ASN A 194 -1.13 -19.50 15.66
N GLY A 195 -0.65 -18.24 15.83
CA GLY A 195 -1.50 -17.08 15.93
C GLY A 195 -2.31 -16.84 14.65
N TRP A 196 -1.68 -16.99 13.48
CA TRP A 196 -2.35 -16.89 12.18
C TRP A 196 -3.38 -18.01 11.95
N LYS A 197 -3.04 -19.25 12.29
CA LYS A 197 -4.01 -20.38 12.24
C LYS A 197 -5.23 -20.10 13.10
N LEU A 198 -5.02 -19.59 14.31
CA LEU A 198 -6.13 -19.20 15.21
C LEU A 198 -6.96 -18.06 14.60
N ALA A 199 -6.32 -17.06 13.98
CA ALA A 199 -7.03 -15.99 13.29
C ALA A 199 -7.87 -16.55 12.13
N VAL A 200 -7.34 -17.45 11.32
CA VAL A 200 -8.08 -18.11 10.22
C VAL A 200 -9.26 -18.93 10.76
N ASP A 201 -9.07 -19.68 11.85
CA ASP A 201 -10.16 -20.43 12.50
C ASP A 201 -11.30 -19.50 12.99
N ARG A 202 -10.94 -18.36 13.59
CA ARG A 202 -11.90 -17.33 14.01
C ARG A 202 -12.62 -16.69 12.83
N ALA A 203 -11.96 -16.54 11.67
CA ALA A 203 -12.59 -16.06 10.43
C ALA A 203 -13.68 -17.05 9.95
N PHE A 204 -13.41 -18.34 9.95
CA PHE A 204 -14.42 -19.35 9.65
C PHE A 204 -15.57 -19.33 10.67
N ALA A 205 -15.27 -19.17 11.96
CA ALA A 205 -16.33 -19.07 12.98
C ALA A 205 -17.21 -17.83 12.78
N ARG A 206 -16.63 -16.70 12.32
CA ARG A 206 -17.41 -15.50 11.89
C ARG A 206 -18.23 -15.75 10.64
N ALA A 207 -17.76 -16.60 9.74
CA ALA A 207 -18.46 -16.92 8.50
C ALA A 207 -19.62 -17.90 8.67
N LEU A 208 -19.73 -18.63 9.81
CA LEU A 208 -20.83 -19.55 10.04
C LEU A 208 -22.18 -18.84 9.87
N THR A 209 -23.09 -19.42 9.09
CA THR A 209 -24.47 -18.94 8.93
C THR A 209 -25.26 -19.07 10.24
N GLU A 210 -25.02 -20.15 10.97
CA GLU A 210 -25.58 -20.38 12.31
C GLU A 210 -24.43 -20.33 13.33
N LYS A 211 -24.47 -19.37 14.24
CA LYS A 211 -23.45 -19.23 15.29
C LYS A 211 -23.69 -20.30 16.39
N PRO A 212 -22.63 -20.79 17.06
CA PRO A 212 -22.77 -21.73 18.15
C PRO A 212 -23.70 -21.19 19.24
N ALA A 213 -24.68 -21.98 19.64
CA ALA A 213 -25.65 -21.55 20.64
C ALA A 213 -24.98 -21.29 22.00
N GLY A 214 -25.25 -20.11 22.56
CA GLY A 214 -24.71 -19.66 23.84
C GLY A 214 -23.27 -19.15 23.81
N GLU A 215 -22.55 -19.18 22.67
CA GLU A 215 -21.24 -18.60 22.53
C GLU A 215 -21.35 -17.20 21.91
N VAL A 216 -20.85 -16.19 22.60
CA VAL A 216 -20.86 -14.78 22.17
C VAL A 216 -19.47 -14.32 21.77
N TYR A 217 -18.45 -14.79 22.46
CA TYR A 217 -17.08 -14.37 22.33
C TYR A 217 -16.14 -15.51 21.98
N PHE A 218 -15.06 -15.21 21.28
CA PHE A 218 -13.89 -16.09 21.23
C PHE A 218 -13.22 -16.11 22.60
N GLU A 219 -12.87 -17.29 23.07
CA GLU A 219 -12.15 -17.46 24.33
C GLU A 219 -10.75 -16.88 24.25
N GLY A 220 -10.29 -16.23 25.35
CA GLY A 220 -8.94 -15.70 25.53
C GLY A 220 -8.81 -14.19 25.57
N GLU A 221 -7.57 -13.71 25.50
CA GLU A 221 -7.25 -12.29 25.52
C GLU A 221 -7.36 -11.66 24.12
N HIS A 222 -8.14 -10.61 24.03
CA HIS A 222 -8.35 -9.80 22.84
C HIS A 222 -7.89 -8.38 23.08
N MET A 223 -7.23 -7.81 22.09
CA MET A 223 -6.66 -6.48 22.18
C MET A 223 -7.53 -5.49 21.42
N GLY A 224 -7.64 -4.29 21.97
CA GLY A 224 -8.19 -3.13 21.30
C GLY A 224 -7.40 -1.88 21.64
N VAL A 225 -7.50 -0.87 20.80
CA VAL A 225 -6.81 0.41 20.94
C VAL A 225 -7.77 1.56 20.64
N ASP A 226 -7.62 2.66 21.34
CA ASP A 226 -8.38 3.87 21.04
C ASP A 226 -7.88 4.55 19.75
N PRO A 227 -8.73 5.28 19.02
CA PRO A 227 -8.35 5.91 17.75
C PRO A 227 -7.17 6.90 17.85
N GLU A 228 -7.00 7.57 18.99
CA GLU A 228 -5.89 8.50 19.22
C GLU A 228 -4.59 7.76 19.58
N GLY A 229 -4.65 6.45 19.87
CA GLY A 229 -3.51 5.62 20.23
C GLY A 229 -2.90 5.97 21.59
N LYS A 230 -3.73 6.37 22.55
CA LYS A 230 -3.32 6.68 23.94
C LYS A 230 -3.31 5.45 24.83
N TYR A 231 -4.28 4.57 24.64
CA TYR A 231 -4.47 3.36 25.45
C TYR A 231 -4.65 2.11 24.59
N MET A 232 -4.05 1.04 25.05
CA MET A 232 -4.32 -0.32 24.61
C MET A 232 -5.00 -1.07 25.75
N VAL A 233 -6.04 -1.84 25.44
CA VAL A 233 -6.78 -2.66 26.40
C VAL A 233 -6.72 -4.12 25.97
N PHE A 234 -6.45 -4.99 26.93
CA PHE A 234 -6.69 -6.42 26.82
C PHE A 234 -7.97 -6.77 27.56
N ALA A 235 -8.93 -7.33 26.84
CA ALA A 235 -10.14 -7.88 27.39
C ALA A 235 -10.09 -9.40 27.26
N ASN A 236 -10.14 -10.10 28.38
CA ASN A 236 -10.14 -11.55 28.44
C ASN A 236 -11.56 -12.06 28.59
N TYR A 237 -11.99 -12.90 27.68
CA TYR A 237 -13.32 -13.49 27.65
C TYR A 237 -13.25 -15.01 27.83
N ASP A 238 -14.21 -15.56 28.57
CA ASP A 238 -14.68 -16.91 28.28
C ASP A 238 -15.70 -16.82 27.13
N LYS A 239 -16.21 -17.93 26.66
CA LYS A 239 -17.13 -17.93 25.51
C LYS A 239 -18.41 -17.09 25.71
N THR A 240 -18.73 -16.71 26.95
CA THR A 240 -20.00 -16.07 27.31
C THR A 240 -19.88 -14.67 27.90
N LYS A 241 -18.77 -14.35 28.59
CA LYS A 241 -18.63 -13.11 29.36
C LYS A 241 -17.17 -12.68 29.51
N LEU A 242 -17.02 -11.41 29.85
CA LEU A 242 -15.74 -10.81 30.26
C LEU A 242 -15.27 -11.41 31.60
N VAL A 243 -14.01 -11.85 31.67
CA VAL A 243 -13.37 -12.41 32.87
C VAL A 243 -12.12 -11.66 33.34
N GLY A 244 -11.58 -10.74 32.54
CA GLY A 244 -10.42 -9.94 32.91
C GLY A 244 -10.22 -8.75 32.00
N VAL A 245 -9.62 -7.69 32.54
CA VAL A 245 -9.22 -6.49 31.78
C VAL A 245 -7.84 -6.03 32.24
N LYS A 246 -6.98 -5.70 31.28
CA LYS A 246 -5.71 -4.99 31.50
C LYS A 246 -5.67 -3.76 30.62
N VAL A 247 -5.18 -2.66 31.16
CA VAL A 247 -5.09 -1.39 30.45
C VAL A 247 -3.62 -0.95 30.41
N TYR A 248 -3.13 -0.54 29.24
CA TYR A 248 -1.77 -0.07 29.07
C TYR A 248 -1.79 1.31 28.37
N PRO A 249 -1.17 2.34 28.97
CA PRO A 249 -0.90 3.56 28.22
C PRO A 249 0.10 3.27 27.12
N LEU A 250 -0.04 3.97 25.99
CA LEU A 250 0.93 3.94 24.90
C LEU A 250 1.84 5.18 24.99
N ASN A 251 3.13 4.98 24.73
CA ASN A 251 4.09 6.09 24.64
C ASN A 251 3.97 6.78 23.25
N GLU A 252 4.73 7.87 23.05
CA GLU A 252 4.74 8.63 21.79
C GLU A 252 5.12 7.78 20.57
N LYS A 253 5.83 6.67 20.77
CA LYS A 253 6.17 5.70 19.71
C LYS A 253 5.04 4.69 19.47
N GLY A 254 3.96 4.73 20.25
CA GLY A 254 2.86 3.78 20.18
C GLY A 254 3.20 2.40 20.76
N GLU A 255 4.17 2.33 21.68
CA GLU A 255 4.53 1.13 22.40
C GLU A 255 3.83 1.11 23.76
N ALA A 256 3.41 -0.08 24.21
CA ALA A 256 2.82 -0.23 25.54
C ALA A 256 3.86 0.08 26.63
N VAL A 257 3.48 0.93 27.58
CA VAL A 257 4.28 1.17 28.77
C VAL A 257 4.15 -0.04 29.69
N ASP A 258 5.27 -0.69 29.96
CA ASP A 258 5.32 -1.84 30.87
C ASP A 258 4.90 -1.43 32.29
N GLU A 259 4.21 -2.32 33.00
CA GLU A 259 3.74 -2.04 34.38
C GLU A 259 4.87 -1.61 35.31
N THR A 260 6.08 -2.16 35.12
CA THR A 260 7.28 -1.79 35.90
C THR A 260 7.87 -0.44 35.54
N ALA A 261 7.49 0.11 34.40
CA ALA A 261 7.94 1.43 33.90
C ALA A 261 6.91 2.54 34.15
N MET A 262 5.71 2.20 34.66
CA MET A 262 4.68 3.18 34.98
C MET A 262 5.05 4.02 36.22
N THR A 263 4.70 5.29 36.18
CA THR A 263 4.71 6.09 37.42
C THR A 263 3.60 5.64 38.37
N PRO A 264 3.69 5.90 39.69
CA PRO A 264 2.63 5.54 40.64
C PRO A 264 1.25 6.12 40.25
N GLU A 265 1.21 7.32 39.70
CA GLU A 265 -0.01 7.98 39.23
C GLU A 265 -0.58 7.26 37.99
N GLN A 266 0.28 6.90 37.03
CA GLN A 266 -0.14 6.12 35.85
C GLN A 266 -0.68 4.76 36.29
N ALA A 267 0.02 4.03 37.17
CA ALA A 267 -0.43 2.73 37.64
C ALA A 267 -1.79 2.83 38.38
N LYS A 268 -1.98 3.87 39.20
CA LYS A 268 -3.25 4.13 39.88
C LYS A 268 -4.39 4.41 38.88
N THR A 269 -4.13 5.24 37.88
CA THR A 269 -5.09 5.60 36.83
C THR A 269 -5.51 4.34 36.05
N VAL A 270 -4.54 3.59 35.55
CA VAL A 270 -4.74 2.34 34.81
C VAL A 270 -5.53 1.33 35.61
N TYR A 271 -5.18 1.12 36.88
CA TYR A 271 -5.90 0.19 37.76
C TYR A 271 -7.36 0.63 38.02
N THR A 272 -7.59 1.92 38.21
CA THR A 272 -8.93 2.48 38.38
C THR A 272 -9.79 2.24 37.14
N ILE A 273 -9.24 2.51 35.96
CA ILE A 273 -9.92 2.31 34.68
C ILE A 273 -10.20 0.82 34.44
N ALA A 274 -9.19 -0.05 34.67
CA ALA A 274 -9.34 -1.49 34.45
C ALA A 274 -10.45 -2.10 35.32
N ASN A 275 -10.58 -1.68 36.56
CA ASN A 275 -11.64 -2.13 37.46
C ASN A 275 -13.03 -1.66 36.99
N GLU A 276 -13.18 -0.41 36.59
CA GLU A 276 -14.46 0.08 36.07
C GLU A 276 -14.85 -0.63 34.75
N LEU A 277 -13.89 -0.85 33.86
CA LEU A 277 -14.13 -1.60 32.62
C LEU A 277 -14.51 -3.07 32.89
N LEU A 278 -13.86 -3.73 33.84
CA LEU A 278 -14.20 -5.10 34.22
C LEU A 278 -15.62 -5.20 34.78
N TYR A 279 -16.06 -4.19 35.53
CA TYR A 279 -17.35 -4.21 36.20
C TYR A 279 -18.50 -3.75 35.29
N ARG A 280 -18.25 -2.76 34.41
CA ARG A 280 -19.30 -2.05 33.64
C ARG A 280 -19.10 -2.11 32.13
N GLY A 281 -17.97 -2.66 31.65
CA GLY A 281 -17.65 -2.69 30.22
C GLY A 281 -17.61 -1.27 29.63
N THR A 282 -18.21 -1.12 28.47
CA THR A 282 -18.33 0.17 27.77
C THR A 282 -19.17 1.22 28.51
N LYS A 283 -19.87 0.83 29.59
CA LYS A 283 -20.64 1.72 30.49
C LYS A 283 -19.82 2.21 31.69
N ALA A 284 -18.51 2.04 31.66
CA ALA A 284 -17.60 2.53 32.72
C ALA A 284 -17.81 4.01 32.96
N VAL A 285 -17.86 4.40 34.24
CA VAL A 285 -18.11 5.79 34.67
C VAL A 285 -16.78 6.45 34.96
N SER A 286 -16.55 7.61 34.33
CA SER A 286 -15.33 8.35 34.54
C SER A 286 -15.19 8.88 35.97
N VAL A 287 -13.98 8.89 36.48
CA VAL A 287 -13.61 9.51 37.72
C VAL A 287 -13.19 10.97 37.43
N LYS A 288 -13.62 11.90 38.29
CA LYS A 288 -13.29 13.33 38.16
C LYS A 288 -11.79 13.55 38.00
N GLY A 289 -11.43 14.24 36.92
CA GLY A 289 -10.04 14.53 36.53
C GLY A 289 -9.37 13.47 35.66
N LEU A 290 -10.09 12.37 35.33
CA LEU A 290 -9.64 11.30 34.44
C LEU A 290 -10.58 11.10 33.25
N GLU A 291 -11.43 12.08 32.91
CA GLU A 291 -12.48 11.95 31.91
C GLU A 291 -11.94 11.59 30.52
N ALA A 292 -10.82 12.22 30.14
CA ALA A 292 -10.17 11.96 28.86
C ALA A 292 -9.55 10.54 28.78
N ASP A 293 -8.91 10.10 29.87
CA ASP A 293 -8.32 8.77 29.99
C ASP A 293 -9.39 7.69 29.95
N PHE A 294 -10.50 7.89 30.67
CA PHE A 294 -11.64 6.99 30.62
C PHE A 294 -12.25 6.90 29.22
N LYS A 295 -12.45 8.04 28.54
CA LYS A 295 -12.96 8.04 27.15
C LYS A 295 -12.07 7.22 26.23
N ALA A 296 -10.77 7.44 26.27
CA ALA A 296 -9.82 6.70 25.43
C ALA A 296 -9.81 5.21 25.79
N ALA A 297 -9.73 4.84 27.07
CA ALA A 297 -9.72 3.44 27.49
C ALA A 297 -11.05 2.71 27.21
N VAL A 298 -12.21 3.38 27.30
CA VAL A 298 -13.51 2.84 26.91
C VAL A 298 -13.55 2.55 25.41
N ASN A 299 -12.99 3.45 24.58
CA ASN A 299 -12.89 3.21 23.14
C ASN A 299 -11.97 2.01 22.83
N ALA A 300 -10.84 1.91 23.51
CA ALA A 300 -9.93 0.76 23.37
C ALA A 300 -10.60 -0.54 23.85
N PHE A 301 -11.33 -0.51 24.95
CA PHE A 301 -12.09 -1.67 25.44
C PHE A 301 -13.18 -2.11 24.45
N TRP A 302 -13.93 -1.14 23.90
CA TRP A 302 -14.93 -1.45 22.87
C TRP A 302 -14.30 -2.14 21.66
N ASP A 303 -13.14 -1.68 21.20
CA ASP A 303 -12.41 -2.27 20.08
C ASP A 303 -11.97 -3.71 20.42
N ALA A 304 -11.46 -3.96 21.66
CA ALA A 304 -11.13 -5.30 22.14
C ALA A 304 -12.37 -6.22 22.20
N GLU A 305 -13.51 -5.69 22.61
CA GLU A 305 -14.78 -6.42 22.65
C GLU A 305 -15.24 -6.80 21.22
N GLN A 306 -15.17 -5.88 20.23
CA GLN A 306 -15.52 -6.21 18.85
C GLN A 306 -14.57 -7.28 18.27
N ASN A 307 -13.27 -7.23 18.63
CA ASN A 307 -12.30 -8.25 18.21
C ASN A 307 -12.60 -9.61 18.83
N ALA A 308 -13.19 -9.64 20.03
CA ALA A 308 -13.58 -10.86 20.73
C ALA A 308 -14.91 -11.47 20.23
N LYS A 309 -15.85 -10.68 19.72
CA LYS A 309 -17.17 -11.16 19.29
C LYS A 309 -17.10 -12.14 18.13
N ILE A 310 -17.84 -13.24 18.22
CA ILE A 310 -18.04 -14.21 17.12
C ILE A 310 -18.89 -13.58 16.01
N SER A 311 -19.94 -12.80 16.35
CA SER A 311 -20.70 -12.01 15.38
C SER A 311 -20.00 -10.66 15.18
N ASN A 312 -19.61 -10.37 13.96
CA ASN A 312 -19.14 -9.03 13.60
C ASN A 312 -20.26 -8.29 12.87
N ASP A 313 -20.92 -7.39 13.58
CA ASP A 313 -22.04 -6.61 13.06
C ASP A 313 -21.60 -5.41 12.22
N SER A 314 -20.28 -5.19 12.05
CA SER A 314 -19.78 -4.15 11.15
C SER A 314 -20.22 -4.41 9.72
N LYS A 315 -20.84 -3.42 9.10
CA LYS A 315 -21.20 -3.45 7.68
C LYS A 315 -20.03 -3.17 6.75
N TYR A 316 -18.84 -2.93 7.29
CA TYR A 316 -17.63 -2.56 6.56
C TYR A 316 -16.58 -3.64 6.62
N VAL A 317 -15.76 -3.70 5.58
CA VAL A 317 -14.53 -4.48 5.53
C VAL A 317 -13.40 -3.62 6.09
N ASP A 318 -12.66 -4.16 7.07
CA ASP A 318 -11.49 -3.48 7.63
C ASP A 318 -10.39 -3.32 6.56
N GLY A 319 -9.71 -2.18 6.57
CA GLY A 319 -8.62 -1.92 5.65
C GLY A 319 -8.41 -0.44 5.31
N PHE A 320 -7.55 -0.22 4.30
CA PHE A 320 -7.24 1.09 3.75
C PHE A 320 -8.20 1.45 2.63
N TYR A 321 -8.73 2.68 2.66
CA TYR A 321 -9.58 3.23 1.62
C TYR A 321 -9.22 4.69 1.34
N SER A 322 -9.36 5.10 0.09
CA SER A 322 -9.10 6.47 -0.33
C SER A 322 -10.25 7.00 -1.19
N ALA A 323 -10.66 8.23 -0.94
CA ALA A 323 -11.69 8.88 -1.74
C ALA A 323 -11.49 10.39 -1.81
N TYR A 324 -12.22 11.01 -2.74
CA TYR A 324 -12.19 12.43 -3.02
C TYR A 324 -13.50 13.09 -2.61
N GLY A 325 -13.44 14.32 -2.11
CA GLY A 325 -14.58 15.18 -1.92
C GLY A 325 -15.06 15.81 -3.24
N ALA A 326 -15.94 16.80 -3.15
CA ALA A 326 -16.40 17.53 -4.32
C ALA A 326 -15.28 18.36 -4.97
N ALA A 327 -15.09 18.19 -6.27
CA ALA A 327 -14.04 18.84 -7.02
C ALA A 327 -14.44 20.25 -7.50
N ARG A 328 -13.43 21.12 -7.61
CA ARG A 328 -13.53 22.50 -8.11
C ARG A 328 -12.40 22.77 -9.09
N ASP A 329 -12.49 23.84 -9.84
CA ASP A 329 -11.41 24.30 -10.75
C ASP A 329 -10.07 24.56 -10.04
N LYS A 330 -10.12 24.85 -8.73
CA LYS A 330 -8.94 25.09 -7.89
C LYS A 330 -8.37 23.82 -7.24
N GLY A 331 -8.98 22.68 -7.49
CA GLY A 331 -8.56 21.38 -6.96
C GLY A 331 -9.63 20.70 -6.09
N VAL A 332 -9.21 19.72 -5.29
CA VAL A 332 -10.10 18.86 -4.51
C VAL A 332 -9.42 18.41 -3.22
N GLU A 333 -10.19 18.13 -2.21
CA GLU A 333 -9.75 17.44 -0.99
C GLU A 333 -9.82 15.92 -1.19
N ARG A 334 -8.85 15.20 -0.61
CA ARG A 334 -8.81 13.73 -0.54
C ARG A 334 -8.59 13.29 0.90
N ALA A 335 -9.21 12.18 1.26
CA ALA A 335 -8.94 11.49 2.51
C ALA A 335 -8.45 10.06 2.24
N ASP A 336 -7.34 9.68 2.88
CA ASP A 336 -6.88 8.31 3.00
C ASP A 336 -7.21 7.85 4.40
N VAL A 337 -8.03 6.81 4.55
CA VAL A 337 -8.54 6.32 5.83
C VAL A 337 -8.16 4.87 6.07
N TYR A 338 -7.98 4.52 7.35
CA TYR A 338 -7.92 3.13 7.78
C TYR A 338 -9.13 2.82 8.67
N ILE A 339 -9.90 1.83 8.27
CA ILE A 339 -11.14 1.40 8.96
C ILE A 339 -10.87 0.09 9.68
N ARG A 340 -11.31 -0.01 10.95
CA ARG A 340 -11.32 -1.25 11.73
C ARG A 340 -12.57 -1.34 12.58
N ASN A 341 -13.23 -2.49 12.53
CA ASN A 341 -14.51 -2.74 13.21
C ASN A 341 -15.57 -1.66 12.91
N GLY A 342 -15.55 -1.11 11.69
CA GLY A 342 -16.45 -0.03 11.29
C GLY A 342 -16.14 1.35 11.86
N LYS A 343 -14.96 1.54 12.47
CA LYS A 343 -14.48 2.84 12.98
C LYS A 343 -13.30 3.35 12.18
N LEU A 344 -13.19 4.67 12.10
CA LEU A 344 -12.00 5.35 11.63
C LEU A 344 -10.91 5.24 12.69
N VAL A 345 -9.78 4.61 12.35
CA VAL A 345 -8.63 4.44 13.27
C VAL A 345 -7.39 5.19 12.83
N ASP A 346 -7.30 5.59 11.56
CA ASP A 346 -6.28 6.51 11.04
C ASP A 346 -6.85 7.29 9.85
N VAL A 347 -6.43 8.53 9.67
CA VAL A 347 -6.82 9.39 8.56
C VAL A 347 -5.72 10.36 8.17
N LYS A 348 -5.47 10.47 6.88
CA LYS A 348 -4.62 11.50 6.29
C LYS A 348 -5.44 12.35 5.34
N LEU A 349 -5.41 13.65 5.56
CA LEU A 349 -6.16 14.63 4.78
C LEU A 349 -5.22 15.37 3.84
N TYR A 350 -5.63 15.49 2.57
CA TYR A 350 -4.86 16.14 1.53
C TYR A 350 -5.65 17.28 0.89
N ARG A 351 -4.93 18.31 0.44
CA ARG A 351 -5.44 19.39 -0.40
C ARG A 351 -4.72 19.38 -1.73
N LEU A 352 -5.39 18.85 -2.75
CA LEU A 352 -4.84 18.74 -4.09
C LEU A 352 -5.10 20.02 -4.90
N GLY A 353 -4.14 20.40 -5.73
CA GLY A 353 -4.28 21.50 -6.68
C GLY A 353 -5.15 21.14 -7.89
N ALA A 354 -5.31 22.07 -8.83
CA ALA A 354 -6.02 21.81 -10.08
C ALA A 354 -5.42 20.67 -10.91
N ASN A 355 -4.13 20.42 -10.77
CA ASN A 355 -3.41 19.31 -11.38
C ASN A 355 -3.51 17.98 -10.57
N LEU A 356 -4.32 17.96 -9.53
CA LEU A 356 -4.52 16.83 -8.61
C LEU A 356 -3.22 16.34 -7.92
N ILE A 357 -2.24 17.22 -7.77
CA ILE A 357 -1.04 16.98 -6.97
C ILE A 357 -1.26 17.61 -5.58
N ASP A 358 -0.82 16.88 -4.52
CA ASP A 358 -0.91 17.39 -3.16
C ASP A 358 -0.09 18.68 -3.01
N ARG A 359 -0.73 19.69 -2.47
CA ARG A 359 -0.11 21.01 -2.23
C ARG A 359 0.67 21.06 -0.92
N GLY A 360 0.44 20.11 -0.01
CA GLY A 360 1.09 20.11 1.29
C GLY A 360 1.06 21.49 1.94
N GLU A 361 2.22 21.96 2.40
CA GLU A 361 2.37 23.28 3.01
C GLU A 361 2.21 24.48 2.05
N THR A 362 2.17 24.24 0.73
CA THR A 362 1.90 25.29 -0.27
C THR A 362 0.40 25.56 -0.48
N ALA A 363 -0.47 24.83 0.22
CA ALA A 363 -1.89 25.12 0.26
C ALA A 363 -2.15 26.46 0.99
N TYR A 364 -3.40 26.94 0.98
CA TYR A 364 -3.77 28.12 1.77
C TYR A 364 -3.41 27.93 3.24
N GLU A 365 -2.86 28.93 3.86
CA GLU A 365 -2.41 28.90 5.27
C GLU A 365 -3.53 28.38 6.21
N SER A 366 -4.78 28.82 6.00
CA SER A 366 -5.93 28.37 6.79
C SER A 366 -6.22 26.88 6.63
N VAL A 367 -6.01 26.31 5.42
CA VAL A 367 -6.19 24.88 5.16
C VAL A 367 -5.05 24.07 5.79
N VAL A 368 -3.81 24.54 5.66
CA VAL A 368 -2.65 23.90 6.33
C VAL A 368 -2.87 23.85 7.85
N LYS A 369 -3.28 24.96 8.45
CA LYS A 369 -3.58 25.04 9.88
C LYS A 369 -4.81 24.21 10.30
N ALA A 370 -5.77 24.00 9.40
CA ALA A 370 -6.98 23.23 9.68
C ALA A 370 -6.75 21.71 9.63
N ASN A 371 -5.72 21.22 8.94
CA ASN A 371 -5.51 19.79 8.71
C ASN A 371 -5.43 18.99 10.03
N ALA A 372 -4.52 19.34 10.93
CA ALA A 372 -4.34 18.62 12.19
C ALA A 372 -5.58 18.71 13.12
N PRO A 373 -6.21 19.88 13.34
CA PRO A 373 -7.44 19.95 14.12
C PRO A 373 -8.60 19.13 13.48
N MET A 374 -8.71 19.12 12.15
CA MET A 374 -9.74 18.33 11.45
C MET A 374 -9.49 16.84 11.61
N THR A 375 -8.26 16.38 11.42
CA THR A 375 -7.84 15.00 11.68
C THR A 375 -8.21 14.57 13.11
N ALA A 376 -7.89 15.39 14.10
CA ALA A 376 -8.23 15.10 15.50
C ALA A 376 -9.75 15.01 15.74
N LYS A 377 -10.55 15.92 15.15
CA LYS A 377 -12.01 15.87 15.26
C LYS A 377 -12.59 14.61 14.61
N LEU A 378 -12.12 14.23 13.40
CA LEU A 378 -12.55 13.02 12.70
C LEU A 378 -12.26 11.76 13.52
N LEU A 379 -11.06 11.64 14.07
CA LEU A 379 -10.68 10.51 14.94
C LEU A 379 -11.47 10.50 16.26
N ALA A 380 -11.74 11.66 16.86
CA ALA A 380 -12.54 11.77 18.08
C ALA A 380 -14.03 11.40 17.85
N ASN A 381 -14.56 11.70 16.66
CA ASN A 381 -15.92 11.32 16.26
C ASN A 381 -16.01 9.86 15.78
N GLY A 382 -14.90 9.19 15.62
CA GLY A 382 -14.70 7.88 15.02
C GLY A 382 -15.49 6.70 15.61
N SER A 383 -16.53 6.99 16.41
CA SER A 383 -17.38 5.95 16.99
C SER A 383 -18.51 5.51 16.05
N TYR A 384 -18.96 6.37 15.12
CA TYR A 384 -20.10 6.08 14.25
C TYR A 384 -19.97 6.89 12.97
N ILE A 385 -20.12 6.26 11.82
CA ILE A 385 -20.05 6.88 10.49
C ILE A 385 -21.14 7.91 10.27
N GLU A 386 -22.27 7.74 10.91
CA GLU A 386 -23.39 8.69 10.88
C GLU A 386 -23.02 10.09 11.37
N ASN A 387 -21.84 10.26 11.97
CA ASN A 387 -21.38 11.51 12.58
C ASN A 387 -20.24 12.21 11.83
N TYR A 388 -19.71 11.70 10.71
CA TYR A 388 -18.61 12.39 10.00
C TYR A 388 -19.10 13.61 9.24
N SER A 389 -20.30 13.55 8.62
CA SER A 389 -20.95 14.70 8.01
C SER A 389 -21.21 15.83 9.00
N ASP A 390 -21.43 15.50 10.27
CA ASP A 390 -21.68 16.42 11.37
C ASP A 390 -20.39 16.93 12.04
N THR A 391 -19.20 16.52 11.54
CA THR A 391 -17.95 17.05 12.07
C THR A 391 -17.83 18.53 11.74
N ASP A 392 -17.80 19.37 12.78
CA ASP A 392 -17.72 20.81 12.65
C ASP A 392 -16.55 21.25 11.78
N ALA A 393 -16.85 22.11 10.83
CA ALA A 393 -15.84 22.73 9.98
C ALA A 393 -14.87 23.61 10.79
N ILE A 394 -13.62 23.64 10.35
CA ILE A 394 -12.61 24.53 10.92
C ILE A 394 -12.76 25.93 10.31
N SER A 395 -12.86 26.94 11.17
CA SER A 395 -12.97 28.34 10.76
C SER A 395 -11.84 28.75 9.83
N GLY A 396 -12.18 29.41 8.72
CA GLY A 396 -11.23 29.82 7.67
C GLY A 396 -10.89 28.71 6.65
N ALA A 397 -11.34 27.46 6.89
CA ALA A 397 -11.18 26.33 5.99
C ALA A 397 -12.50 25.55 5.83
N THR A 398 -13.64 26.22 5.89
CA THR A 398 -14.98 25.62 5.94
C THR A 398 -15.25 24.69 4.75
N GLU A 399 -14.99 25.15 3.51
CA GLU A 399 -15.22 24.34 2.32
C GLU A 399 -14.30 23.12 2.26
N SER A 400 -13.03 23.27 2.64
CA SER A 400 -12.11 22.12 2.70
C SER A 400 -12.53 21.13 3.79
N SER A 401 -13.01 21.61 4.93
CA SER A 401 -13.51 20.74 6.01
C SER A 401 -14.71 19.91 5.56
N HIS A 402 -15.68 20.52 4.89
CA HIS A 402 -16.84 19.80 4.33
C HIS A 402 -16.40 18.78 3.26
N SER A 403 -15.48 19.17 2.38
CA SER A 403 -14.98 18.29 1.33
C SER A 403 -14.15 17.12 1.91
N TRP A 404 -13.41 17.32 3.00
CA TRP A 404 -12.76 16.22 3.74
C TRP A 404 -13.77 15.28 4.39
N ASN A 405 -14.85 15.80 5.02
CA ASN A 405 -15.93 14.97 5.57
C ASN A 405 -16.52 14.08 4.47
N GLU A 406 -16.88 14.68 3.34
CA GLU A 406 -17.42 13.97 2.19
C GLU A 406 -16.46 12.90 1.65
N ALA A 407 -15.14 13.20 1.60
CA ALA A 407 -14.13 12.23 1.20
C ALA A 407 -14.06 11.04 2.19
N VAL A 408 -14.14 11.28 3.49
CA VAL A 408 -14.19 10.24 4.52
C VAL A 408 -15.44 9.38 4.37
N GLU A 409 -16.61 9.97 4.18
CA GLU A 409 -17.87 9.23 3.95
C GLU A 409 -17.77 8.31 2.73
N ARG A 410 -17.31 8.83 1.60
CA ARG A 410 -17.09 8.05 0.38
C ARG A 410 -16.08 6.93 0.56
N ALA A 411 -15.04 7.14 1.37
CA ALA A 411 -14.09 6.08 1.70
C ALA A 411 -14.76 4.95 2.52
N PHE A 412 -15.68 5.28 3.42
CA PHE A 412 -16.49 4.28 4.12
C PHE A 412 -17.48 3.56 3.19
N GLU A 413 -18.08 4.25 2.22
CA GLU A 413 -18.93 3.59 1.24
C GLU A 413 -18.16 2.56 0.40
N LYS A 414 -16.89 2.85 0.03
CA LYS A 414 -16.00 1.86 -0.61
C LYS A 414 -15.72 0.63 0.25
N ALA A 415 -15.82 0.76 1.56
CA ALA A 415 -15.55 -0.32 2.52
C ALA A 415 -16.77 -1.23 2.77
N LEU A 416 -17.95 -0.94 2.23
CA LEU A 416 -19.17 -1.73 2.48
C LEU A 416 -18.99 -3.20 2.08
N LYS A 417 -19.34 -4.13 2.97
CA LYS A 417 -19.39 -5.58 2.69
C LYS A 417 -20.41 -5.92 1.61
N THR A 418 -21.47 -5.14 1.53
CA THR A 418 -22.53 -5.27 0.52
C THR A 418 -22.70 -3.90 -0.13
N PRO A 419 -21.94 -3.60 -1.20
CA PRO A 419 -22.13 -2.36 -1.95
C PRO A 419 -23.54 -2.24 -2.49
N ASP A 420 -24.05 -1.04 -2.62
CA ASP A 420 -25.40 -0.76 -3.14
C ASP A 420 -25.55 -0.97 -4.67
N GLY A 421 -24.45 -1.36 -5.32
CA GLY A 421 -24.39 -1.63 -6.77
C GLY A 421 -24.16 -0.40 -7.63
N LYS A 422 -24.02 0.79 -7.05
CA LYS A 422 -23.60 2.00 -7.76
C LYS A 422 -22.17 1.86 -8.25
N LYS A 423 -21.89 2.41 -9.43
CA LYS A 423 -20.55 2.46 -10.01
C LYS A 423 -19.79 3.72 -9.62
N TYR A 424 -20.52 4.82 -9.46
CA TYR A 424 -19.97 6.14 -9.22
C TYR A 424 -20.67 6.82 -8.06
N PHE A 425 -19.91 7.58 -7.28
CA PHE A 425 -20.46 8.55 -6.33
C PHE A 425 -21.13 9.68 -7.09
N GLU A 426 -22.17 10.26 -6.50
CA GLU A 426 -22.79 11.46 -7.02
C GLU A 426 -21.98 12.70 -6.70
N GLY A 427 -22.03 13.72 -7.57
CA GLY A 427 -21.32 14.98 -7.43
C GLY A 427 -20.33 15.26 -8.54
N THR A 428 -19.47 16.27 -8.33
CA THR A 428 -18.46 16.68 -9.28
C THR A 428 -17.11 16.05 -8.96
N PHE A 429 -16.52 15.35 -9.92
CA PHE A 429 -15.19 14.74 -9.79
C PHE A 429 -14.23 15.31 -10.82
N ALA A 430 -13.03 15.59 -10.37
CA ALA A 430 -11.94 16.05 -11.22
C ALA A 430 -11.11 14.88 -11.74
N GLY A 431 -10.58 15.04 -12.95
CA GLY A 431 -9.53 14.19 -13.48
C GLY A 431 -8.57 15.02 -14.32
N VAL A 432 -7.31 14.62 -14.34
CA VAL A 432 -6.23 15.31 -15.06
C VAL A 432 -5.44 14.27 -15.84
N ASP A 433 -5.10 14.57 -17.08
CA ASP A 433 -4.20 13.72 -17.85
C ASP A 433 -2.80 13.65 -17.21
N ASN A 434 -2.05 12.62 -17.54
CA ASN A 434 -0.74 12.36 -16.93
C ASN A 434 0.35 13.41 -17.26
N ARG A 435 0.11 14.31 -18.20
CA ARG A 435 1.00 15.43 -18.55
C ARG A 435 0.49 16.78 -18.06
N SER A 436 -0.60 16.80 -17.30
CA SER A 436 -1.25 18.02 -16.82
C SER A 436 -1.54 19.03 -17.93
N GLN A 437 -2.08 18.56 -19.07
CA GLN A 437 -2.49 19.40 -20.19
C GLN A 437 -3.97 19.79 -20.11
N ALA A 438 -4.79 18.94 -19.52
CA ALA A 438 -6.23 19.15 -19.38
C ALA A 438 -6.73 18.72 -17.97
N LEU A 439 -7.60 19.54 -17.38
CA LEU A 439 -8.43 19.22 -16.25
C LEU A 439 -9.87 19.01 -16.75
N VAL A 440 -10.48 17.92 -16.35
CA VAL A 440 -11.89 17.63 -16.58
C VAL A 440 -12.62 17.61 -15.24
N LEU A 441 -13.69 18.37 -15.13
CA LEU A 441 -14.68 18.29 -14.05
C LEU A 441 -15.93 17.62 -14.62
N ALA A 442 -16.24 16.41 -14.13
CA ALA A 442 -17.39 15.63 -14.57
C ALA A 442 -18.42 15.53 -13.44
N ASP A 443 -19.67 15.86 -13.74
CA ASP A 443 -20.81 15.76 -12.81
C ASP A 443 -21.48 14.40 -13.00
N PHE A 444 -21.61 13.66 -11.91
CA PHE A 444 -22.22 12.33 -11.85
C PHE A 444 -23.56 12.36 -11.12
N GLN A 445 -24.57 11.72 -11.70
CA GLN A 445 -25.86 11.50 -11.08
C GLN A 445 -26.46 10.17 -11.59
N ALA A 446 -26.96 9.35 -10.68
CA ALA A 446 -27.55 8.03 -11.00
C ALA A 446 -26.68 7.20 -11.96
N ASP A 447 -25.40 7.02 -11.64
CA ASP A 447 -24.38 6.30 -12.42
C ASP A 447 -24.11 6.83 -13.84
N LYS A 448 -24.49 8.06 -14.11
CA LYS A 448 -24.28 8.71 -15.41
C LYS A 448 -23.53 10.01 -15.27
N VAL A 449 -22.70 10.30 -16.25
CA VAL A 449 -22.13 11.62 -16.42
C VAL A 449 -23.19 12.54 -17.03
N THR A 450 -23.53 13.61 -16.33
CA THR A 450 -24.56 14.57 -16.74
C THR A 450 -23.98 15.84 -17.34
N LYS A 451 -22.76 16.20 -16.93
CA LYS A 451 -22.07 17.39 -17.43
C LYS A 451 -20.56 17.16 -17.40
N VAL A 452 -19.86 17.77 -18.33
CA VAL A 452 -18.38 17.79 -18.39
C VAL A 452 -17.92 19.23 -18.63
N ASN A 453 -17.08 19.75 -17.76
CA ASN A 453 -16.38 21.02 -17.93
C ASN A 453 -14.90 20.73 -18.17
N ILE A 454 -14.30 21.32 -19.19
CA ILE A 454 -12.91 21.11 -19.59
C ILE A 454 -12.13 22.39 -19.40
N HIS A 455 -11.00 22.31 -18.73
CA HIS A 455 -10.04 23.39 -18.58
C HIS A 455 -8.69 22.92 -19.16
N LEU A 456 -7.99 23.81 -19.82
CA LEU A 456 -6.65 23.53 -20.36
C LEU A 456 -5.60 24.21 -19.47
N PHE A 457 -4.44 23.57 -19.36
CA PHE A 457 -3.28 24.18 -18.72
C PHE A 457 -2.38 24.87 -19.76
N ASP A 458 -1.75 25.96 -19.35
CA ASP A 458 -0.70 26.60 -20.10
C ASP A 458 0.66 25.88 -19.90
N LYS A 459 1.70 26.35 -20.58
CA LYS A 459 3.07 25.83 -20.50
C LYS A 459 3.68 25.92 -19.08
N ASP A 460 3.12 26.76 -18.22
CA ASP A 460 3.58 26.99 -16.85
C ASP A 460 2.75 26.16 -15.84
N GLY A 461 1.88 25.28 -16.33
CA GLY A 461 1.01 24.41 -15.51
C GLY A 461 -0.13 25.16 -14.82
N LYS A 462 -0.53 26.33 -15.32
CA LYS A 462 -1.65 27.11 -14.82
C LYS A 462 -2.86 26.95 -15.73
N LEU A 463 -4.04 26.92 -15.13
CA LEU A 463 -5.28 26.89 -15.91
C LEU A 463 -5.40 28.17 -16.78
N ILE A 464 -5.64 27.96 -18.07
CA ILE A 464 -5.95 29.05 -18.99
C ILE A 464 -7.34 29.58 -18.65
N LYS A 465 -7.44 30.87 -18.35
CA LYS A 465 -8.73 31.51 -18.09
C LYS A 465 -9.57 31.55 -19.36
N GLU A 466 -10.89 31.46 -19.23
CA GLU A 466 -11.83 31.44 -20.35
C GLU A 466 -11.65 32.65 -21.30
N GLU A 467 -11.36 33.84 -20.75
CA GLU A 467 -11.09 35.06 -21.50
C GLU A 467 -9.84 35.00 -22.39
N ASN A 468 -8.91 34.08 -22.06
CA ASN A 468 -7.64 33.89 -22.79
C ASN A 468 -7.71 32.74 -23.80
N LEU A 469 -8.85 32.01 -23.87
CA LEU A 469 -9.06 30.94 -24.85
C LEU A 469 -9.36 31.56 -26.22
N THR A 470 -8.76 31.02 -27.27
CA THR A 470 -9.13 31.34 -28.65
C THR A 470 -10.52 30.76 -28.97
N GLU A 471 -11.23 31.35 -29.96
CA GLU A 471 -12.53 30.80 -30.39
C GLU A 471 -12.44 29.36 -30.90
N ALA A 472 -11.32 28.98 -31.52
CA ALA A 472 -11.08 27.58 -31.90
C ALA A 472 -10.99 26.66 -30.68
N GLN A 473 -10.30 27.07 -29.62
CA GLN A 473 -10.22 26.32 -28.36
C GLN A 473 -11.57 26.22 -27.67
N LYS A 474 -12.36 27.29 -27.61
CA LYS A 474 -13.73 27.27 -27.05
C LYS A 474 -14.63 26.31 -27.80
N THR A 475 -14.59 26.33 -29.14
CA THR A 475 -15.34 25.41 -30.00
C THR A 475 -14.93 23.95 -29.77
N LEU A 476 -13.62 23.70 -29.70
CA LEU A 476 -13.07 22.39 -29.42
C LEU A 476 -13.52 21.86 -28.04
N ILE A 477 -13.39 22.67 -26.98
CA ILE A 477 -13.82 22.35 -25.62
C ILE A 477 -15.31 22.00 -25.60
N ALA A 478 -16.18 22.84 -26.22
CA ALA A 478 -17.61 22.58 -26.29
C ALA A 478 -17.92 21.25 -26.98
N SER A 479 -17.28 20.97 -28.13
CA SER A 479 -17.44 19.71 -28.86
C SER A 479 -16.99 18.48 -28.06
N LEU A 480 -15.84 18.59 -27.36
CA LEU A 480 -15.32 17.51 -26.51
C LEU A 480 -16.22 17.28 -25.30
N SER A 481 -16.69 18.35 -24.63
CA SER A 481 -17.58 18.25 -23.46
C SER A 481 -18.88 17.53 -23.82
N GLU A 482 -19.54 17.94 -24.90
CA GLU A 482 -20.76 17.28 -25.37
C GLU A 482 -20.49 15.82 -25.81
N GLY A 483 -19.39 15.60 -26.50
CA GLY A 483 -18.97 14.27 -26.96
C GLY A 483 -18.70 13.30 -25.82
N LEU A 484 -18.05 13.75 -24.73
CA LEU A 484 -17.77 12.94 -23.55
C LEU A 484 -19.03 12.58 -22.78
N VAL A 485 -19.98 13.50 -22.61
CA VAL A 485 -21.28 13.21 -21.99
C VAL A 485 -22.03 12.11 -22.77
N LYS A 486 -22.00 12.17 -24.11
CA LYS A 486 -22.73 11.23 -24.98
C LYS A 486 -22.04 9.89 -25.18
N LYS A 487 -20.73 9.86 -25.33
CA LYS A 487 -19.95 8.69 -25.77
C LYS A 487 -18.94 8.19 -24.74
N GLY A 488 -18.71 8.95 -23.68
CA GLY A 488 -17.70 8.62 -22.66
C GLY A 488 -16.30 8.49 -23.28
N THR A 489 -15.53 7.56 -22.77
CA THR A 489 -14.17 7.23 -23.28
C THR A 489 -14.14 6.69 -24.71
N ASN A 490 -15.29 6.32 -25.29
CA ASN A 490 -15.40 5.88 -26.69
C ASN A 490 -15.46 7.05 -27.69
N LEU A 491 -15.34 8.31 -27.22
CA LEU A 491 -15.24 9.46 -28.10
C LEU A 491 -14.00 9.34 -28.99
N ALA A 492 -14.18 9.46 -30.31
CA ALA A 492 -13.07 9.49 -31.26
C ALA A 492 -12.21 10.74 -31.06
N LEU A 493 -10.93 10.64 -31.36
CA LEU A 493 -10.04 11.81 -31.41
C LEU A 493 -10.49 12.74 -32.54
N ILE A 494 -10.33 14.03 -32.33
CA ILE A 494 -10.69 15.04 -33.34
C ILE A 494 -9.50 15.24 -34.29
N PRO A 495 -9.68 15.02 -35.61
CA PRO A 495 -8.61 15.19 -36.59
C PRO A 495 -7.98 16.59 -36.53
N GLY A 496 -6.64 16.64 -36.49
CA GLY A 496 -5.88 17.87 -36.33
C GLY A 496 -5.82 18.43 -34.90
N GLN A 497 -6.49 17.76 -33.94
CA GLN A 497 -6.50 18.12 -32.52
C GLN A 497 -6.26 16.87 -31.63
N GLU A 498 -5.50 15.90 -32.14
CA GLU A 498 -5.32 14.59 -31.49
C GLU A 498 -4.67 14.73 -30.11
N VAL A 499 -3.69 15.62 -29.96
CA VAL A 499 -2.98 15.85 -28.69
C VAL A 499 -3.96 16.33 -27.62
N VAL A 500 -4.71 17.39 -27.88
CA VAL A 500 -5.65 17.97 -26.90
C VAL A 500 -6.81 17.00 -26.63
N SER A 501 -7.39 16.40 -27.68
CA SER A 501 -8.50 15.44 -27.51
C SER A 501 -8.06 14.16 -26.79
N SER A 502 -6.82 13.71 -26.96
CA SER A 502 -6.24 12.60 -26.17
C SER A 502 -6.06 12.96 -24.69
N ALA A 503 -5.49 14.15 -24.41
CA ALA A 503 -5.32 14.63 -23.05
C ALA A 503 -6.68 14.76 -22.31
N VAL A 504 -7.66 15.36 -22.98
CA VAL A 504 -9.03 15.50 -22.42
C VAL A 504 -9.70 14.14 -22.16
N LYS A 505 -9.52 13.16 -23.05
CA LYS A 505 -10.04 11.78 -22.81
C LYS A 505 -9.34 11.10 -21.65
N ALA A 506 -8.03 11.27 -21.51
CA ALA A 506 -7.27 10.72 -20.39
C ALA A 506 -7.70 11.38 -19.06
N ALA A 507 -7.87 12.69 -19.05
CA ALA A 507 -8.39 13.43 -17.90
C ALA A 507 -9.82 12.99 -17.53
N PHE A 508 -10.68 12.75 -18.52
CA PHE A 508 -12.02 12.23 -18.28
C PHE A 508 -11.99 10.80 -17.69
N ALA A 509 -11.11 9.94 -18.19
CA ALA A 509 -10.93 8.58 -17.64
C ALA A 509 -10.45 8.62 -16.17
N ASP A 510 -9.57 9.55 -15.84
CA ASP A 510 -9.13 9.78 -14.45
C ASP A 510 -10.28 10.27 -13.56
N ALA A 511 -11.15 11.17 -14.05
CA ALA A 511 -12.35 11.61 -13.34
C ALA A 511 -13.34 10.46 -13.06
N LEU A 512 -13.50 9.53 -14.01
CA LEU A 512 -14.30 8.30 -13.81
C LEU A 512 -13.73 7.42 -12.69
N GLN A 513 -12.40 7.27 -12.64
CA GLN A 513 -11.73 6.50 -11.58
C GLN A 513 -11.88 7.18 -10.22
N ASN A 514 -11.73 8.50 -10.17
CA ASN A 514 -11.88 9.27 -8.93
C ASN A 514 -13.32 9.23 -8.39
N ALA A 515 -14.32 9.12 -9.28
CA ALA A 515 -15.74 8.96 -8.91
C ALA A 515 -16.11 7.51 -8.53
N SER A 516 -15.24 6.52 -8.79
CA SER A 516 -15.55 5.10 -8.59
C SER A 516 -15.86 4.76 -7.13
N THR A 517 -16.90 3.95 -6.91
CA THR A 517 -17.24 3.37 -5.60
C THR A 517 -16.36 2.17 -5.24
N VAL A 518 -15.48 1.74 -6.14
CA VAL A 518 -14.55 0.61 -5.94
C VAL A 518 -13.17 1.15 -5.57
N GLN A 519 -12.55 0.57 -4.53
CA GLN A 519 -11.18 0.88 -4.14
C GLN A 519 -10.20 0.33 -5.18
N GLY A 520 -9.26 1.18 -5.64
CA GLY A 520 -8.16 0.75 -6.50
C GLY A 520 -7.08 -0.03 -5.75
N ASN A 521 -6.13 -0.61 -6.49
CA ASN A 521 -5.06 -1.45 -5.92
C ASN A 521 -3.85 -0.65 -5.42
N TYR A 522 -3.75 0.62 -5.75
CA TYR A 522 -2.60 1.46 -5.45
C TYR A 522 -3.01 2.69 -4.62
N LYS A 523 -2.11 3.09 -3.73
CA LYS A 523 -2.18 4.39 -3.03
C LYS A 523 -1.73 5.48 -3.98
N ASP A 524 -2.41 6.61 -3.94
CA ASP A 524 -1.99 7.81 -4.66
C ASP A 524 -0.90 8.54 -3.89
N GLY A 525 0.08 9.09 -4.61
CA GLY A 525 1.14 9.88 -4.00
C GLY A 525 2.48 9.78 -4.74
N LYS A 526 3.51 10.37 -4.15
CA LYS A 526 4.89 10.32 -4.65
C LYS A 526 5.65 9.21 -3.93
N PHE A 527 6.23 8.30 -4.71
CA PHE A 527 6.98 7.14 -4.22
C PHE A 527 8.42 7.20 -4.73
N THR A 528 9.36 7.28 -3.81
CA THR A 528 10.78 7.26 -4.12
C THR A 528 11.31 5.83 -4.02
N ALA A 529 11.99 5.37 -5.08
CA ALA A 529 12.63 4.08 -5.09
C ALA A 529 13.96 4.11 -5.85
N TYR A 530 14.76 3.07 -5.65
CA TYR A 530 16.12 2.97 -6.17
C TYR A 530 16.29 1.72 -7.02
N GLY A 531 17.06 1.82 -8.11
CA GLY A 531 17.56 0.69 -8.85
C GLY A 531 18.72 0.00 -8.11
N ASP A 532 19.27 -1.06 -8.71
CA ASP A 532 20.38 -1.77 -8.10
C ASP A 532 21.62 -0.87 -7.99
N ALA A 533 22.25 -0.91 -6.81
CA ALA A 533 23.43 -0.15 -6.50
C ALA A 533 24.71 -0.88 -6.98
N TYR A 534 25.75 -0.12 -7.25
CA TYR A 534 27.08 -0.59 -7.61
C TYR A 534 28.16 0.37 -7.08
N ASP A 535 29.43 0.07 -7.31
CA ASP A 535 30.59 0.81 -6.80
C ASP A 535 30.68 2.30 -7.22
N LYS A 536 29.79 2.75 -8.12
CA LYS A 536 29.68 4.15 -8.55
C LYS A 536 28.38 4.84 -8.13
N GLY A 537 27.58 4.19 -7.29
CA GLY A 537 26.29 4.71 -6.78
C GLY A 537 25.08 3.93 -7.28
N THR A 538 23.95 4.60 -7.46
CA THR A 538 22.67 4.00 -7.86
C THR A 538 21.85 4.95 -8.73
N ASN A 539 20.72 4.49 -9.24
CA ASN A 539 19.73 5.30 -9.93
C ASN A 539 18.46 5.40 -9.07
N ARG A 540 17.88 6.59 -8.95
CA ARG A 540 16.66 6.86 -8.19
C ARG A 540 15.54 7.29 -9.12
N ALA A 541 14.34 6.81 -8.86
CA ALA A 541 13.11 7.30 -9.46
C ALA A 541 12.18 7.84 -8.36
N ASP A 542 11.70 9.05 -8.56
CA ASP A 542 10.61 9.65 -7.80
C ASP A 542 9.36 9.59 -8.68
N VAL A 543 8.47 8.63 -8.42
CA VAL A 543 7.29 8.37 -9.24
C VAL A 543 6.04 8.88 -8.52
N THR A 544 5.29 9.77 -9.16
CA THR A 544 3.97 10.19 -8.68
C THR A 544 2.90 9.32 -9.34
N LEU A 545 2.17 8.58 -8.51
CA LEU A 545 1.08 7.71 -8.95
C LEU A 545 -0.27 8.32 -8.57
N ARG A 546 -1.25 8.14 -9.46
CA ARG A 546 -2.66 8.41 -9.22
C ARG A 546 -3.50 7.35 -9.92
N ASN A 547 -4.37 6.69 -9.16
CA ASN A 547 -5.17 5.56 -9.66
C ASN A 547 -4.31 4.45 -10.34
N GLY A 548 -3.10 4.21 -9.83
CA GLY A 548 -2.16 3.26 -10.43
C GLY A 548 -1.52 3.72 -11.76
N ASN A 549 -1.67 4.98 -12.14
CA ASN A 549 -1.08 5.57 -13.33
C ASN A 549 0.08 6.49 -12.98
N ILE A 550 1.15 6.48 -13.77
CA ILE A 550 2.26 7.44 -13.65
C ILE A 550 1.76 8.81 -14.12
N VAL A 551 1.70 9.78 -13.22
CA VAL A 551 1.32 11.17 -13.49
C VAL A 551 2.46 12.16 -13.29
N GLY A 552 3.61 11.69 -12.80
CA GLY A 552 4.84 12.43 -12.68
C GLY A 552 6.00 11.49 -12.44
N ILE A 553 7.16 11.82 -12.95
CA ILE A 553 8.38 11.05 -12.75
C ILE A 553 9.60 11.96 -12.85
N ASP A 554 10.50 11.83 -11.89
CA ASP A 554 11.81 12.45 -11.89
C ASP A 554 12.87 11.34 -11.74
N LEU A 555 13.85 11.30 -12.62
CA LEU A 555 14.93 10.32 -12.62
C LEU A 555 16.26 10.96 -12.25
N PHE A 556 17.02 10.31 -11.37
CA PHE A 556 18.26 10.83 -10.83
C PHE A 556 19.40 9.82 -10.90
N ARG A 557 20.57 10.24 -11.37
CA ARG A 557 21.80 9.48 -11.28
C ARG A 557 22.52 9.82 -9.97
N VAL A 558 22.48 8.92 -9.01
CA VAL A 558 22.97 9.15 -7.64
C VAL A 558 24.36 8.55 -7.46
N GLY A 559 25.29 9.33 -6.91
CA GLY A 559 26.66 8.87 -6.63
C GLY A 559 26.82 8.06 -5.33
N VAL A 560 28.05 7.67 -4.99
CA VAL A 560 28.36 6.94 -3.76
C VAL A 560 28.13 7.77 -2.48
N ASP A 561 28.04 9.06 -2.59
CA ASP A 561 27.66 9.99 -1.53
C ASP A 561 26.14 10.18 -1.40
N LEU A 562 25.36 9.43 -2.18
CA LEU A 562 23.92 9.51 -2.33
C LEU A 562 23.40 10.88 -2.79
N GLN A 563 24.26 11.70 -3.42
CA GLN A 563 23.86 12.96 -4.04
C GLN A 563 23.56 12.75 -5.52
N ASP A 564 22.57 13.48 -6.03
CA ASP A 564 22.31 13.51 -7.47
C ASP A 564 23.50 14.11 -8.20
N ARG A 565 23.92 13.45 -9.26
CA ARG A 565 25.02 13.88 -10.11
C ARG A 565 24.58 14.96 -11.12
N GLY A 566 23.30 15.09 -11.41
CA GLY A 566 22.77 16.04 -12.36
C GLY A 566 23.59 16.06 -13.65
N ALA A 567 23.97 17.24 -14.10
CA ALA A 567 24.81 17.42 -15.30
C ALA A 567 26.24 16.85 -15.17
N SER A 568 26.72 16.51 -13.97
CA SER A 568 28.03 15.88 -13.74
C SER A 568 28.02 14.36 -13.93
N ALA A 569 26.86 13.76 -14.17
CA ALA A 569 26.75 12.37 -14.60
C ALA A 569 27.38 12.20 -16.00
N TYR A 570 27.69 10.97 -16.39
CA TYR A 570 28.24 10.77 -17.74
C TYR A 570 27.20 11.12 -18.82
N ALA A 571 27.68 11.63 -19.94
CA ALA A 571 26.85 12.33 -20.95
C ALA A 571 25.66 11.50 -21.47
N ASP A 572 25.84 10.17 -21.64
CA ASP A 572 24.76 9.33 -22.15
C ASP A 572 23.60 9.17 -21.16
N VAL A 573 23.86 9.16 -19.84
CA VAL A 573 22.79 9.16 -18.83
C VAL A 573 22.07 10.51 -18.77
N VAL A 574 22.84 11.62 -18.82
CA VAL A 574 22.23 12.96 -18.87
C VAL A 574 21.27 13.09 -20.05
N ARG A 575 21.68 12.54 -21.21
CA ARG A 575 20.82 12.52 -22.42
C ARG A 575 19.63 11.56 -22.26
N ALA A 576 19.81 10.41 -21.60
CA ALA A 576 18.81 9.37 -21.49
C ALA A 576 17.67 9.73 -20.53
N ILE A 577 17.95 10.47 -19.44
CA ILE A 577 16.96 10.81 -18.41
C ILE A 577 15.69 11.46 -19.01
N PRO A 578 15.72 12.57 -19.74
CA PRO A 578 14.50 13.19 -20.25
C PRO A 578 13.75 12.31 -21.27
N ILE A 579 14.46 11.44 -21.99
CA ILE A 579 13.85 10.49 -22.92
C ILE A 579 13.07 9.42 -22.12
N LEU A 580 13.68 8.86 -21.08
CA LEU A 580 13.07 7.85 -20.24
C LEU A 580 11.87 8.41 -19.46
N GLU A 581 11.99 9.61 -18.88
CA GLU A 581 10.87 10.29 -18.21
C GLU A 581 9.69 10.46 -19.15
N THR A 582 9.95 10.90 -20.39
CA THR A 582 8.91 11.01 -21.42
C THR A 582 8.27 9.65 -21.74
N ASN A 583 9.08 8.60 -21.89
CA ASN A 583 8.59 7.26 -22.23
C ASN A 583 7.77 6.65 -21.08
N TYR A 584 8.17 6.82 -19.83
CA TYR A 584 7.40 6.37 -18.66
C TYR A 584 6.08 7.13 -18.53
N LEU A 585 6.04 8.42 -18.74
CA LEU A 585 4.79 9.18 -18.79
C LEU A 585 3.87 8.74 -19.95
N GLN A 586 4.42 8.23 -21.05
CA GLN A 586 3.64 7.66 -22.15
C GLN A 586 3.17 6.23 -21.85
N ALA A 587 3.94 5.45 -21.12
CA ALA A 587 3.59 4.12 -20.68
C ALA A 587 2.38 4.13 -19.73
N VAL A 588 2.29 5.10 -18.84
CA VAL A 588 1.18 5.35 -17.90
C VAL A 588 1.05 4.29 -16.82
N THR A 589 0.88 3.01 -17.16
CA THR A 589 0.65 1.90 -16.21
C THR A 589 1.94 1.11 -15.95
N ARG A 590 1.95 0.32 -14.85
CA ARG A 590 3.09 -0.53 -14.49
C ARG A 590 3.48 -1.49 -15.60
N GLU A 591 2.49 -2.20 -16.16
CA GLU A 591 2.72 -3.21 -17.19
C GLU A 591 3.42 -2.61 -18.43
N LYS A 592 2.99 -1.42 -18.85
CA LYS A 592 3.62 -0.73 -19.97
C LYS A 592 4.97 -0.10 -19.60
N ALA A 593 5.18 0.26 -18.34
CA ALA A 593 6.47 0.77 -17.87
C ALA A 593 7.56 -0.32 -17.90
N GLU A 594 7.18 -1.59 -17.74
CA GLU A 594 8.07 -2.74 -17.92
C GLU A 594 8.56 -2.89 -19.37
N ASP A 595 7.80 -2.41 -20.35
CA ASP A 595 8.11 -2.46 -21.79
C ASP A 595 8.91 -1.26 -22.31
N VAL A 596 9.22 -0.27 -21.45
CA VAL A 596 10.03 0.90 -21.85
C VAL A 596 11.42 0.47 -22.24
N ASP A 597 11.81 0.80 -23.47
CA ASP A 597 13.11 0.46 -24.04
C ASP A 597 14.27 1.21 -23.36
N ALA A 598 15.40 0.52 -23.23
CA ALA A 598 16.64 1.14 -22.77
C ALA A 598 17.20 2.13 -23.82
N VAL A 599 17.71 3.25 -23.36
CA VAL A 599 18.35 4.26 -24.22
C VAL A 599 19.77 3.83 -24.56
N SER A 600 20.08 3.81 -25.85
CA SER A 600 21.42 3.46 -26.35
C SER A 600 22.53 4.33 -25.71
N GLY A 601 23.63 3.68 -25.28
CA GLY A 601 24.72 4.30 -24.55
C GLY A 601 24.48 4.43 -23.04
N ALA A 602 23.23 4.23 -22.57
CA ALA A 602 22.87 4.29 -21.15
C ALA A 602 22.08 3.04 -20.70
N THR A 603 22.28 1.88 -21.33
CA THR A 603 21.50 0.65 -21.10
C THR A 603 21.43 0.24 -19.64
N SER A 604 22.59 0.10 -18.97
CA SER A 604 22.62 -0.28 -17.55
C SER A 604 21.90 0.71 -16.63
N SER A 605 21.95 2.02 -16.94
CA SER A 605 21.20 3.02 -16.17
C SER A 605 19.68 2.95 -16.49
N SER A 606 19.33 2.69 -17.74
CA SER A 606 17.91 2.51 -18.13
C SER A 606 17.29 1.31 -17.40
N ASP A 607 18.01 0.18 -17.33
CA ASP A 607 17.56 -1.02 -16.62
C ASP A 607 17.43 -0.76 -15.11
N ALA A 608 18.37 -0.01 -14.53
CA ALA A 608 18.30 0.38 -13.13
C ALA A 608 17.15 1.38 -12.85
N PHE A 609 16.86 2.30 -13.76
CA PHE A 609 15.67 3.15 -13.67
C PHE A 609 14.38 2.33 -13.79
N LYS A 610 14.33 1.36 -14.69
CA LYS A 610 13.18 0.44 -14.81
C LYS A 610 12.93 -0.30 -13.49
N SER A 611 13.96 -0.84 -12.86
CA SER A 611 13.87 -1.48 -11.54
C SER A 611 13.40 -0.50 -10.45
N ALA A 612 13.84 0.77 -10.49
CA ALA A 612 13.40 1.79 -9.55
C ALA A 612 11.91 2.12 -9.74
N VAL A 613 11.45 2.25 -10.99
CA VAL A 613 10.01 2.50 -11.28
C VAL A 613 9.14 1.34 -10.82
N ASP A 614 9.49 0.10 -11.10
CA ASP A 614 8.77 -1.08 -10.61
C ASP A 614 8.70 -1.11 -9.07
N ARG A 615 9.81 -0.82 -8.39
CA ARG A 615 9.85 -0.73 -6.91
C ARG A 615 8.99 0.42 -6.37
N ALA A 616 8.85 1.52 -7.11
CA ALA A 616 7.94 2.60 -6.71
C ALA A 616 6.47 2.16 -6.77
N PHE A 617 6.07 1.41 -7.80
CA PHE A 617 4.74 0.79 -7.85
C PHE A 617 4.51 -0.19 -6.69
N LYS A 618 5.50 -1.01 -6.37
CA LYS A 618 5.41 -1.95 -5.23
C LYS A 618 5.23 -1.25 -3.88
N LYS A 619 5.83 -0.08 -3.70
CA LYS A 619 5.59 0.76 -2.51
C LYS A 619 4.16 1.31 -2.44
N ALA A 620 3.54 1.52 -3.58
CA ALA A 620 2.18 2.05 -3.68
C ALA A 620 1.09 0.97 -3.52
N GLU A 621 1.40 -0.31 -3.71
CA GLU A 621 0.43 -1.40 -3.58
C GLU A 621 -0.26 -1.41 -2.22
N ILE A 622 -1.60 -1.49 -2.20
CA ILE A 622 -2.38 -1.50 -0.96
C ILE A 622 -2.32 -2.88 -0.31
N ALA A 623 -2.51 -3.94 -1.10
CA ALA A 623 -2.64 -5.30 -0.58
C ALA A 623 -1.31 -5.97 -0.19
N GLU A 624 -0.18 -5.50 -0.72
CA GLU A 624 1.13 -6.14 -0.50
C GLU A 624 2.11 -5.33 0.36
N SER A 625 1.67 -4.20 0.94
CA SER A 625 2.55 -3.28 1.65
C SER A 625 3.30 -3.89 2.84
N TYR A 626 2.92 -5.05 3.32
CA TYR A 626 3.54 -5.75 4.44
C TYR A 626 4.06 -7.15 4.12
N LYS A 627 3.72 -7.75 2.97
CA LYS A 627 4.20 -9.10 2.59
C LYS A 627 5.70 -9.14 2.32
N THR A 628 6.28 -8.02 1.92
CA THR A 628 7.69 -7.93 1.61
C THR A 628 8.29 -6.67 2.21
N ALA A 629 8.95 -6.82 3.35
CA ALA A 629 9.59 -5.70 4.06
C ALA A 629 10.70 -5.03 3.25
N TYR A 630 11.40 -5.80 2.41
CA TYR A 630 12.44 -5.28 1.54
C TYR A 630 12.20 -5.75 0.11
N ALA A 631 12.43 -4.87 -0.85
CA ALA A 631 12.50 -5.25 -2.25
C ALA A 631 13.78 -6.05 -2.50
N ASN A 632 13.74 -7.03 -3.42
CA ASN A 632 14.93 -7.72 -3.86
C ASN A 632 15.83 -6.81 -4.68
N GLY A 633 17.14 -6.95 -4.54
CA GLY A 633 18.15 -6.19 -5.27
C GLY A 633 19.32 -5.73 -4.40
N ILE A 634 20.10 -4.79 -4.89
CA ILE A 634 21.25 -4.20 -4.21
C ILE A 634 20.95 -2.74 -3.88
N PHE A 635 21.00 -2.38 -2.61
CA PHE A 635 20.64 -1.06 -2.14
C PHE A 635 21.82 -0.34 -1.51
N ALA A 636 21.95 0.95 -1.81
CA ALA A 636 23.03 1.78 -1.34
C ALA A 636 22.64 2.58 -0.09
N GLY A 637 23.60 2.76 0.80
CA GLY A 637 23.54 3.69 1.92
C GLY A 637 24.84 4.43 2.12
N ALA A 638 24.78 5.68 2.58
CA ALA A 638 25.92 6.44 2.99
C ALA A 638 25.64 7.08 4.35
N ASN A 639 26.67 7.21 5.19
CA ASN A 639 26.54 7.89 6.46
C ASN A 639 26.49 9.42 6.29
N ALA A 640 26.16 10.15 7.34
CA ALA A 640 25.91 11.61 7.27
C ALA A 640 27.09 12.43 6.76
N ASP A 641 28.33 12.11 7.17
CA ASP A 641 29.53 12.83 6.73
C ASP A 641 30.12 12.33 5.40
N LYS A 642 29.42 11.39 4.72
CA LYS A 642 29.81 10.85 3.42
C LYS A 642 31.21 10.18 3.39
N SER A 643 31.65 9.66 4.51
CA SER A 643 32.94 8.95 4.61
C SER A 643 32.81 7.44 4.38
N VAL A 644 31.58 6.92 4.42
CA VAL A 644 31.28 5.49 4.25
C VAL A 644 30.13 5.32 3.26
N TYR A 645 30.29 4.39 2.35
CA TYR A 645 29.28 3.88 1.42
C TYR A 645 29.09 2.37 1.63
N VAL A 646 27.85 1.92 1.71
CA VAL A 646 27.53 0.50 1.91
C VAL A 646 26.57 0.04 0.83
N MET A 647 26.79 -1.16 0.32
CA MET A 647 25.79 -1.88 -0.48
C MET A 647 25.23 -3.04 0.31
N VAL A 648 23.90 -3.15 0.36
CA VAL A 648 23.16 -4.23 0.99
C VAL A 648 22.43 -5.03 -0.08
N THR A 649 22.77 -6.31 -0.20
CA THR A 649 22.10 -7.24 -1.12
C THR A 649 20.93 -7.90 -0.40
N VAL A 650 19.75 -7.81 -1.02
CA VAL A 650 18.50 -8.41 -0.58
C VAL A 650 18.04 -9.46 -1.58
N GLU A 651 17.84 -10.69 -1.13
CA GLU A 651 17.24 -11.77 -1.91
C GLU A 651 16.12 -12.43 -1.11
N LYS A 652 15.02 -12.78 -1.78
CA LYS A 652 13.82 -13.35 -1.15
C LYS A 652 13.37 -12.54 0.08
N ASN A 653 13.41 -11.21 -0.07
CA ASN A 653 13.07 -10.24 0.97
C ASN A 653 14.00 -10.25 2.20
N VAL A 654 15.19 -10.84 2.11
CA VAL A 654 16.16 -10.96 3.20
C VAL A 654 17.43 -10.21 2.87
N PRO A 655 17.85 -9.18 3.62
CA PRO A 655 19.18 -8.60 3.54
C PRO A 655 20.21 -9.60 4.08
N PHE A 656 21.03 -10.18 3.21
CA PHE A 656 21.95 -11.27 3.61
C PHE A 656 23.42 -10.96 3.37
N LYS A 657 23.76 -10.05 2.46
CA LYS A 657 25.12 -9.66 2.12
C LYS A 657 25.27 -8.15 2.25
N MET A 658 26.42 -7.72 2.77
CA MET A 658 26.82 -6.32 2.86
C MET A 658 28.22 -6.13 2.32
N GLU A 659 28.47 -5.02 1.66
CA GLU A 659 29.77 -4.60 1.16
C GLU A 659 30.04 -3.17 1.61
N VAL A 660 31.21 -2.93 2.25
CA VAL A 660 31.57 -1.66 2.87
C VAL A 660 32.69 -0.99 2.06
N PHE A 661 32.51 0.27 1.77
CA PHE A 661 33.48 1.12 1.07
C PHE A 661 33.72 2.38 1.88
N TYR A 662 34.99 2.70 2.11
CA TYR A 662 35.40 3.96 2.71
C TYR A 662 35.73 4.98 1.63
N LEU A 663 35.34 6.23 1.83
CA LEU A 663 35.57 7.31 0.87
C LEU A 663 36.73 8.18 1.36
N ASP A 664 37.53 8.68 0.41
CA ASP A 664 38.57 9.67 0.65
C ASP A 664 37.96 11.09 0.77
N ALA A 665 38.80 12.09 1.05
CA ALA A 665 38.37 13.49 1.17
C ALA A 665 37.76 14.05 -0.13
N ASN A 666 37.94 13.39 -1.27
CA ASN A 666 37.37 13.77 -2.56
C ASN A 666 36.07 12.98 -2.90
N GLY A 667 35.57 12.18 -1.95
CA GLY A 667 34.38 11.34 -2.14
C GLY A 667 34.61 10.15 -3.07
N LYS A 668 35.86 9.69 -3.25
CA LYS A 668 36.20 8.49 -4.04
C LYS A 668 36.41 7.30 -3.12
N ILE A 669 36.03 6.12 -3.58
CA ILE A 669 36.29 4.88 -2.86
C ILE A 669 37.82 4.70 -2.70
N LYS A 670 38.23 4.51 -1.45
CA LYS A 670 39.63 4.18 -1.12
C LYS A 670 39.98 2.80 -1.68
N ALA A 671 41.16 2.70 -2.28
CA ALA A 671 41.74 1.41 -2.68
C ALA A 671 42.02 0.55 -1.44
N ALA A 672 41.99 -0.77 -1.57
CA ALA A 672 42.13 -1.70 -0.44
C ALA A 672 43.46 -1.52 0.32
N ASP A 673 44.53 -1.17 -0.37
CA ASP A 673 45.87 -0.89 0.19
C ASP A 673 45.96 0.45 0.95
N LYS A 674 44.94 1.28 0.90
CA LYS A 674 44.83 2.57 1.57
C LYS A 674 43.92 2.54 2.79
N LEU A 675 43.32 1.39 3.11
CA LEU A 675 42.50 1.23 4.29
C LEU A 675 43.38 1.17 5.55
N SER A 676 42.95 1.81 6.62
CA SER A 676 43.54 1.68 7.94
C SER A 676 43.26 0.28 8.52
N ALA A 677 44.00 -0.12 9.54
CA ALA A 677 43.77 -1.37 10.24
C ALA A 677 42.34 -1.45 10.82
N ASP A 678 41.84 -0.36 11.37
CA ASP A 678 40.49 -0.26 11.93
C ASP A 678 39.42 -0.35 10.81
N GLU A 679 39.63 0.34 9.68
CA GLU A 679 38.73 0.26 8.52
C GLU A 679 38.67 -1.18 7.98
N LEU A 680 39.79 -1.86 7.90
CA LEU A 680 39.84 -3.24 7.44
C LEU A 680 39.14 -4.20 8.41
N ALA A 681 39.36 -4.02 9.72
CA ALA A 681 38.71 -4.83 10.75
C ALA A 681 37.18 -4.68 10.74
N VAL A 682 36.68 -3.43 10.67
CA VAL A 682 35.22 -3.18 10.59
C VAL A 682 34.64 -3.73 9.29
N LYS A 683 35.33 -3.54 8.17
CA LYS A 683 34.89 -4.07 6.87
C LYS A 683 34.80 -5.61 6.91
N GLN A 684 35.81 -6.30 7.41
CA GLN A 684 35.82 -7.77 7.52
C GLN A 684 34.71 -8.30 8.40
N GLU A 685 34.41 -7.64 9.53
CA GLU A 685 33.31 -8.01 10.44
C GLU A 685 31.94 -7.86 9.79
N ILE A 686 31.72 -6.79 9.05
CA ILE A 686 30.43 -6.54 8.36
C ILE A 686 30.28 -7.45 7.14
N GLU A 687 31.34 -7.66 6.35
CA GLU A 687 31.29 -8.44 5.11
C GLU A 687 31.27 -9.95 5.30
N THR A 688 31.33 -10.44 6.56
CA THR A 688 31.26 -11.88 6.84
C THR A 688 29.89 -12.43 6.36
N PRO A 689 29.89 -13.35 5.38
CA PRO A 689 28.63 -13.82 4.78
C PRO A 689 27.74 -14.56 5.77
N THR A 690 26.42 -14.31 5.67
CA THR A 690 25.40 -15.11 6.34
C THR A 690 24.54 -15.78 5.28
N THR A 691 24.63 -17.09 5.13
CA THR A 691 23.86 -17.84 4.15
C THR A 691 22.45 -18.17 4.67
N GLY A 692 21.43 -17.81 3.89
CA GLY A 692 20.03 -18.20 4.11
C GLY A 692 19.33 -17.54 5.30
N VAL A 693 19.98 -16.58 5.98
CA VAL A 693 19.42 -15.82 7.10
C VAL A 693 19.70 -14.32 6.94
N MET A 694 18.87 -13.51 7.60
CA MET A 694 19.12 -12.08 7.63
C MET A 694 20.47 -11.77 8.29
N HIS A 695 21.23 -10.89 7.66
CA HIS A 695 22.51 -10.43 8.19
C HIS A 695 22.33 -9.80 9.58
N LYS A 696 23.22 -10.14 10.55
CA LYS A 696 23.06 -9.70 11.96
C LYS A 696 22.94 -8.19 12.12
N TYR A 697 23.64 -7.40 11.31
CA TYR A 697 23.59 -5.94 11.34
C TYR A 697 22.38 -5.33 10.61
N ALA A 698 21.66 -6.10 9.77
CA ALA A 698 20.34 -5.72 9.29
C ALA A 698 19.27 -5.95 10.36
N TYR A 699 19.45 -7.02 11.16
CA TYR A 699 18.49 -7.36 12.21
C TYR A 699 18.69 -6.54 13.51
N ARG A 700 19.96 -6.31 13.90
CA ARG A 700 20.33 -5.51 15.09
C ARG A 700 21.46 -4.55 14.72
N PRO A 701 21.15 -3.41 14.10
CA PRO A 701 22.14 -2.44 13.68
C PRO A 701 22.69 -1.66 14.88
N ALA A 702 23.75 -2.16 15.47
CA ALA A 702 24.42 -1.52 16.61
C ALA A 702 25.93 -1.41 16.37
N ALA A 703 26.54 -0.30 16.77
CA ALA A 703 27.98 -0.10 16.72
C ALA A 703 28.69 -1.15 17.59
N PHE A 704 29.88 -1.54 17.16
CA PHE A 704 30.70 -2.59 17.81
C PHE A 704 32.18 -2.19 17.84
N GLY A 705 32.98 -2.94 18.59
CA GLY A 705 34.41 -2.78 18.72
C GLY A 705 34.84 -2.55 20.17
N GLU A 706 36.15 -2.79 20.48
CA GLU A 706 36.67 -2.61 21.83
C GLU A 706 37.19 -1.19 22.07
N THR A 707 37.74 -0.54 21.03
CA THR A 707 38.28 0.82 21.11
C THR A 707 37.24 1.86 20.68
N ASP A 708 37.33 3.09 21.18
CA ASP A 708 36.44 4.20 20.78
C ASP A 708 36.57 4.54 19.30
N ALA A 709 37.74 4.35 18.70
CA ALA A 709 37.98 4.54 17.27
C ALA A 709 37.17 3.54 16.45
N VAL A 710 37.25 2.24 16.78
CA VAL A 710 36.49 1.18 16.09
C VAL A 710 34.99 1.33 16.33
N LYS A 711 34.55 1.69 17.56
CA LYS A 711 33.12 1.97 17.83
C LYS A 711 32.59 3.14 17.00
N THR A 712 33.34 4.22 16.90
CA THR A 712 32.96 5.38 16.07
C THR A 712 32.88 4.99 14.61
N LEU A 713 33.84 4.24 14.10
CA LEU A 713 33.91 3.82 12.70
C LEU A 713 32.76 2.84 12.36
N SER A 714 32.57 1.82 13.21
CA SER A 714 31.45 0.87 13.04
C SER A 714 30.09 1.57 13.15
N GLY A 715 29.95 2.59 14.00
CA GLY A 715 28.76 3.44 14.07
C GLY A 715 28.44 4.10 12.74
N LYS A 716 29.43 4.67 12.06
CA LYS A 716 29.28 5.26 10.72
C LYS A 716 28.82 4.23 9.69
N VAL A 717 29.40 3.02 9.74
CA VAL A 717 28.98 1.92 8.85
C VAL A 717 27.54 1.48 9.14
N ILE A 718 27.17 1.36 10.41
CA ILE A 718 25.80 1.03 10.81
C ILE A 718 24.81 2.10 10.34
N ASP A 719 25.15 3.38 10.40
CA ASP A 719 24.27 4.44 9.90
C ASP A 719 24.09 4.35 8.37
N ALA A 720 25.16 4.04 7.62
CA ALA A 720 25.05 3.77 6.19
C ALA A 720 24.20 2.52 5.90
N ILE A 721 24.31 1.45 6.69
CA ILE A 721 23.46 0.25 6.58
C ILE A 721 21.98 0.61 6.77
N LYS A 722 21.64 1.43 7.78
CA LYS A 722 20.25 1.87 8.01
C LYS A 722 19.69 2.59 6.79
N VAL A 723 20.46 3.52 6.19
CA VAL A 723 20.05 4.23 4.97
C VAL A 723 19.81 3.25 3.80
N ALA A 724 20.70 2.26 3.60
CA ALA A 724 20.52 1.24 2.57
C ALA A 724 19.25 0.39 2.81
N LEU A 725 18.97 0.04 4.07
CA LEU A 725 17.79 -0.72 4.44
C LEU A 725 16.50 0.11 4.27
N GLU A 726 16.53 1.41 4.54
CA GLU A 726 15.41 2.32 4.24
C GLU A 726 15.15 2.42 2.74
N ALA A 727 16.21 2.50 1.93
CA ALA A 727 16.09 2.49 0.47
C ALA A 727 15.50 1.18 -0.06
N ALA A 728 15.86 0.05 0.56
CA ALA A 728 15.33 -1.28 0.24
C ALA A 728 13.89 -1.49 0.73
N GLY A 729 13.41 -0.71 1.71
CA GLY A 729 12.07 -0.86 2.29
C GLY A 729 10.95 -0.58 1.30
N ARG A 730 9.84 -1.29 1.48
CA ARG A 730 8.57 -1.11 0.76
C ARG A 730 7.61 -0.24 1.52
#